data_316d33beca3d05741479d9bc6de7a8cd
#
_entry.id   316d33beca3d05741479d9bc6de7a8cd
#
_cell.length_a   1.000
_cell.length_b   1.000
_cell.length_c   1.000
_cell.angle_alpha   90.00
_cell.angle_beta   90.00
_cell.angle_gamma   90.00
#
_symmetry.space_group_name_H-M   'P 1'
#
loop_
_entity.id
_entity.type
_entity.pdbx_description
1 polymer ?
#
loop_
_entity_poly.entity_id
_entity_poly.type
_entity_poly.pdbx_seq_one_letter_code
_entity_poly.pdbx_strand_id
1 'polypeptide(L)'
;MKGFNRTATANNHSQPPDSPSSASRQPILSPGLVSAVAGLLTASVLLWLALFSQPHQQTRLSQAWGSSQASALGLALKQLNAETQAAALDGALTQALQSKDPTSISQAENQLRYHDSVVGARLNPLGRTDVDAQAPVPVNFSTLDMLNKAALGQTPSPEARKVGERWLVYSVAPLRASPGAPITGTLLLAFDLQRVLSALPVLLADIGQVQVTQQFGASPGQVLLQRGQPAAGSSQAFDTGQPNWKLDFTPGPALDSSVPWLFLALAALVALAGVVLGLYLNDSALQRRISADARQLDQLLQELSGGKAVKAFGLSLPALNGLAQSLARFSLRNAPSTTVQGASRDKNSFNNDLATSSAPASTQPNAPRTEWVDPLFQDTDILDIDFLDENQDFLRLEHPPVMSSTALVAPKFPDTIFRAYDIRGVVGDTLFAETAYWIGRAIGSESLAKNEPNVSVGRDGRLSGPELVQQLIQGLHDSGCHVSDVGLVPTPALYYAANVLAGKTGVMLTGSHNPRDYNGFKIVIAGDTLANEQIQALHTRLKTNDLTTGKGSIEKVDILDRYFKQITEDVVLARRMKVVVDCGNGAAGVIAPQLLEALNCEIIPLFCDVDGNFPNHHPDPGKPENLVDLIAKVKETGADLGLAFDGDGDRVGVVTNTGNIVFPDRLLMLFAKDVVSRNPGADIIFDVKCTRRLTPLIREYGGRPVMWKTGHSLIKKKMRESGALLAGEMSGHIFFKERWFGFDDGIYSAARLLEILSQEKGTAEEVFATFPNDISTPEINIDVTDVTKFSIIEALQRDAQWGDAQLTSIDGVRVDYPKGWGLVRASNTTPVLVLRFEADTEAELQRIKDVFHAQLKNVAPDLKLPF
;
A
#
# COMPACT_ATOMS: atom_id res chain seq x y z
N MET A 1 29.42 14.64 51.34
CA MET A 1 30.10 14.39 52.63
C MET A 1 30.58 12.99 52.66
N LYS A 2 31.89 12.89 52.73
CA LYS A 2 32.78 11.95 53.44
C LYS A 2 32.43 10.47 53.24
N GLY A 3 33.27 9.61 52.72
CA GLY A 3 34.73 9.63 52.61
C GLY A 3 35.32 8.45 53.28
N PHE A 4 36.33 7.88 52.60
CA PHE A 4 37.41 7.03 53.16
C PHE A 4 37.12 5.52 53.16
N ASN A 5 37.83 4.72 52.34
CA ASN A 5 39.25 4.55 52.07
C ASN A 5 39.96 3.50 52.94
N ARG A 6 40.59 2.54 52.22
CA ARG A 6 41.91 1.89 52.47
C ARG A 6 41.90 0.70 53.45
N THR A 7 42.72 -0.32 53.34
CA THR A 7 43.87 -0.76 52.53
C THR A 7 44.15 -2.22 52.86
N ALA A 8 44.43 -3.05 51.89
CA ALA A 8 45.69 -3.74 51.58
C ALA A 8 46.47 -4.44 52.70
N THR A 9 46.77 -5.75 52.51
CA THR A 9 48.09 -6.43 52.37
C THR A 9 47.88 -7.95 52.60
N ALA A 10 48.15 -8.75 51.65
CA ALA A 10 49.33 -9.42 51.17
C ALA A 10 49.81 -10.65 51.98
N ASN A 11 50.03 -11.73 51.23
CA ASN A 11 50.99 -12.91 51.41
C ASN A 11 50.54 -14.09 52.25
N ASN A 12 50.63 -15.31 51.90
CA ASN A 12 51.46 -16.09 50.97
C ASN A 12 51.16 -17.61 51.11
N HIS A 13 51.33 -18.35 50.02
CA HIS A 13 51.74 -19.79 49.93
C HIS A 13 50.80 -20.93 50.41
N SER A 14 50.29 -21.64 49.45
CA SER A 14 50.72 -23.04 49.11
C SER A 14 49.63 -23.74 48.25
N GLN A 15 50.04 -24.23 47.11
CA GLN A 15 49.38 -25.25 46.29
C GLN A 15 49.63 -26.64 46.76
N PRO A 16 49.01 -27.68 46.16
CA PRO A 16 47.60 -28.00 45.88
C PRO A 16 47.24 -29.35 46.62
N PRO A 17 46.07 -29.96 46.51
CA PRO A 17 45.74 -30.80 45.33
C PRO A 17 44.26 -30.97 44.94
N ASP A 18 44.11 -31.45 43.73
CA ASP A 18 43.07 -32.32 43.17
C ASP A 18 41.63 -31.72 42.97
N SER A 19 41.31 -31.70 41.71
CA SER A 19 39.97 -31.51 41.15
C SER A 19 38.95 -32.56 41.58
N PRO A 20 37.71 -32.19 41.88
CA PRO A 20 36.60 -33.08 41.69
C PRO A 20 35.69 -32.63 40.51
N SER A 21 35.58 -33.57 39.60
CA SER A 21 34.42 -33.88 38.73
C SER A 21 33.36 -32.78 38.48
N SER A 22 33.16 -32.49 37.19
CA SER A 22 32.03 -31.81 36.60
C SER A 22 30.69 -32.07 37.32
N ALA A 23 30.28 -31.16 38.17
CA ALA A 23 28.89 -31.06 38.59
C ALA A 23 28.07 -30.49 37.39
N SER A 24 27.27 -31.34 36.78
CA SER A 24 26.27 -30.93 35.81
C SER A 24 25.40 -29.79 36.38
N ARG A 25 25.49 -28.61 35.82
CA ARG A 25 24.57 -27.53 36.16
C ARG A 25 23.15 -28.02 35.89
N GLN A 26 22.39 -28.23 36.94
CA GLN A 26 20.96 -28.50 36.81
C GLN A 26 20.28 -27.26 36.18
N PRO A 27 19.32 -27.42 35.25
CA PRO A 27 18.59 -26.29 34.72
C PRO A 27 17.87 -25.55 35.86
N ILE A 28 18.01 -24.24 35.89
CA ILE A 28 17.54 -23.35 36.97
C ILE A 28 16.00 -23.39 37.13
N LEU A 29 15.28 -23.88 36.11
CA LEU A 29 13.80 -23.94 36.07
C LEU A 29 13.32 -25.35 35.71
N SER A 30 12.38 -25.89 36.47
CA SER A 30 11.71 -27.15 36.11
C SER A 30 10.84 -26.98 34.83
N PRO A 31 10.74 -28.02 33.98
CA PRO A 31 9.89 -27.98 32.81
C PRO A 31 8.42 -27.63 33.10
N GLY A 32 7.92 -28.04 34.26
CA GLY A 32 6.59 -27.73 34.76
C GLY A 32 6.40 -26.23 35.05
N LEU A 33 7.43 -25.60 35.66
CA LEU A 33 7.38 -24.15 35.92
C LEU A 33 7.41 -23.34 34.62
N VAL A 34 8.22 -23.76 33.64
CA VAL A 34 8.28 -23.11 32.33
C VAL A 34 6.93 -23.19 31.63
N SER A 35 6.23 -24.34 31.64
CA SER A 35 4.90 -24.49 31.04
C SER A 35 3.84 -23.64 31.74
N ALA A 36 3.84 -23.59 33.06
CA ALA A 36 2.91 -22.77 33.83
C ALA A 36 3.11 -21.27 33.55
N VAL A 37 4.37 -20.80 33.52
CA VAL A 37 4.71 -19.42 33.20
C VAL A 37 4.32 -19.05 31.76
N ALA A 38 4.57 -19.92 30.78
CA ALA A 38 4.17 -19.72 29.40
C ALA A 38 2.64 -19.61 29.26
N GLY A 39 1.87 -20.47 29.93
CA GLY A 39 0.40 -20.39 29.94
C GLY A 39 -0.12 -19.07 30.54
N LEU A 40 0.48 -18.63 31.64
CA LEU A 40 0.11 -17.35 32.26
C LEU A 40 0.47 -16.13 31.41
N LEU A 41 1.64 -16.14 30.74
CA LEU A 41 2.03 -15.06 29.82
C LEU A 41 1.09 -14.99 28.63
N THR A 42 0.76 -16.12 28.02
CA THR A 42 -0.20 -16.17 26.91
C THR A 42 -1.58 -15.67 27.33
N ALA A 43 -2.07 -16.11 28.50
CA ALA A 43 -3.32 -15.62 29.05
C ALA A 43 -3.30 -14.10 29.33
N SER A 44 -2.16 -13.57 29.80
CA SER A 44 -1.98 -12.13 30.03
C SER A 44 -2.03 -11.32 28.73
N VAL A 45 -1.46 -11.82 27.64
CA VAL A 45 -1.54 -11.20 26.31
C VAL A 45 -2.98 -11.21 25.81
N LEU A 46 -3.70 -12.32 25.92
CA LEU A 46 -5.13 -12.40 25.53
C LEU A 46 -5.98 -11.43 26.37
N LEU A 47 -5.71 -11.33 27.65
CA LEU A 47 -6.40 -10.40 28.56
C LEU A 47 -6.09 -8.95 28.20
N TRP A 48 -4.85 -8.63 27.86
CA TRP A 48 -4.45 -7.31 27.39
C TRP A 48 -5.15 -6.93 26.07
N LEU A 49 -5.21 -7.88 25.11
CA LEU A 49 -5.94 -7.70 23.85
C LEU A 49 -7.42 -7.42 24.09
N ALA A 50 -8.07 -8.21 24.98
CA ALA A 50 -9.48 -8.03 25.29
C ALA A 50 -9.77 -6.69 26.00
N LEU A 51 -8.94 -6.26 26.94
CA LEU A 51 -9.22 -5.11 27.79
C LEU A 51 -8.72 -3.78 27.21
N PHE A 52 -7.67 -3.80 26.38
CA PHE A 52 -7.00 -2.56 25.96
C PHE A 52 -6.94 -2.39 24.43
N SER A 53 -6.61 -3.42 23.68
CA SER A 53 -6.36 -3.26 22.23
C SER A 53 -7.66 -3.06 21.45
N GLN A 54 -8.66 -3.91 21.64
CA GLN A 54 -9.92 -3.82 20.89
C GLN A 54 -10.75 -2.57 21.24
N PRO A 55 -10.96 -2.20 22.51
CA PRO A 55 -11.67 -0.97 22.86
C PRO A 55 -11.02 0.28 22.30
N HIS A 56 -9.68 0.34 22.28
CA HIS A 56 -8.96 1.47 21.68
C HIS A 56 -9.12 1.56 20.15
N GLN A 57 -9.14 0.44 19.45
CA GLN A 57 -9.39 0.42 18.00
C GLN A 57 -10.81 0.88 17.67
N GLN A 58 -11.81 0.39 18.39
CA GLN A 58 -13.21 0.77 18.21
C GLN A 58 -13.44 2.25 18.51
N THR A 59 -12.82 2.78 19.58
CA THR A 59 -12.87 4.22 19.87
C THR A 59 -12.24 5.06 18.76
N ARG A 60 -11.10 4.64 18.21
CA ARG A 60 -10.47 5.31 17.06
C ARG A 60 -11.34 5.27 15.81
N LEU A 61 -11.97 4.15 15.51
CA LEU A 61 -12.91 4.02 14.39
C LEU A 61 -14.13 4.91 14.58
N SER A 62 -14.70 4.95 15.77
CA SER A 62 -15.82 5.85 16.10
C SER A 62 -15.43 7.32 15.90
N GLN A 63 -14.24 7.73 16.37
CA GLN A 63 -13.71 9.06 16.13
C GLN A 63 -13.47 9.36 14.66
N ALA A 64 -12.93 8.41 13.91
CA ALA A 64 -12.70 8.56 12.46
C ALA A 64 -14.00 8.73 11.68
N TRP A 65 -15.04 7.94 11.99
CA TRP A 65 -16.37 8.07 11.37
C TRP A 65 -17.01 9.41 11.68
N GLY A 66 -17.07 9.82 12.95
CA GLY A 66 -17.64 11.09 13.36
C GLY A 66 -16.91 12.27 12.75
N SER A 67 -15.58 12.27 12.75
CA SER A 67 -14.74 13.28 12.12
C SER A 67 -14.92 13.35 10.61
N SER A 68 -15.02 12.21 9.92
CA SER A 68 -15.28 12.14 8.47
C SER A 68 -16.63 12.78 8.11
N GLN A 69 -17.68 12.44 8.84
CA GLN A 69 -19.02 13.00 8.64
C GLN A 69 -19.03 14.53 8.88
N ALA A 70 -18.41 14.99 9.95
CA ALA A 70 -18.33 16.42 10.29
C ALA A 70 -17.53 17.22 9.25
N SER A 71 -16.41 16.67 8.79
CA SER A 71 -15.58 17.28 7.74
C SER A 71 -16.30 17.38 6.41
N ALA A 72 -17.05 16.33 6.02
CA ALA A 72 -17.86 16.35 4.80
C ALA A 72 -18.97 17.40 4.85
N LEU A 73 -19.67 17.49 6.00
CA LEU A 73 -20.68 18.53 6.22
C LEU A 73 -20.07 19.93 6.12
N GLY A 74 -18.96 20.17 6.80
CA GLY A 74 -18.25 21.46 6.79
C GLY A 74 -17.78 21.86 5.40
N LEU A 75 -17.26 20.89 4.62
CA LEU A 75 -16.84 21.11 3.23
C LEU A 75 -18.03 21.47 2.31
N ALA A 76 -19.14 20.74 2.42
CA ALA A 76 -20.34 21.03 1.63
C ALA A 76 -20.87 22.45 1.89
N LEU A 77 -20.90 22.87 3.17
CA LEU A 77 -21.31 24.23 3.53
C LEU A 77 -20.34 25.30 3.03
N LYS A 78 -19.02 25.06 3.12
CA LYS A 78 -17.99 25.95 2.55
C LYS A 78 -18.14 26.08 1.03
N GLN A 79 -18.46 24.98 0.35
CA GLN A 79 -18.67 24.99 -1.09
C GLN A 79 -19.86 25.86 -1.48
N LEU A 80 -21.00 25.81 -0.75
CA LEU A 80 -22.12 26.71 -1.00
C LEU A 80 -21.73 28.19 -0.88
N ASN A 81 -20.92 28.54 0.13
CA ASN A 81 -20.41 29.90 0.27
C ASN A 81 -19.50 30.30 -0.89
N ALA A 82 -18.60 29.43 -1.33
CA ALA A 82 -17.71 29.71 -2.45
C ALA A 82 -18.49 29.91 -3.77
N GLU A 83 -19.50 29.09 -4.02
CA GLU A 83 -20.40 29.24 -5.18
C GLU A 83 -21.17 30.55 -5.13
N THR A 84 -21.70 30.92 -3.96
CA THR A 84 -22.42 32.22 -3.78
C THR A 84 -21.48 33.39 -3.99
N GLN A 85 -20.23 33.32 -3.49
CA GLN A 85 -19.23 34.36 -3.70
C GLN A 85 -18.82 34.49 -5.16
N ALA A 86 -18.64 33.37 -5.87
CA ALA A 86 -18.31 33.36 -7.29
C ALA A 86 -19.43 33.99 -8.12
N ALA A 87 -20.69 33.60 -7.84
CA ALA A 87 -21.86 34.21 -8.50
C ALA A 87 -22.00 35.72 -8.20
N ALA A 88 -21.64 36.15 -6.98
CA ALA A 88 -21.74 37.56 -6.58
C ALA A 88 -20.69 38.48 -7.26
N LEU A 89 -19.72 37.93 -7.98
CA LEU A 89 -18.76 38.70 -8.80
C LEU A 89 -19.23 38.93 -10.26
N ASP A 90 -20.43 38.49 -10.61
CA ASP A 90 -20.99 38.75 -11.95
C ASP A 90 -21.41 40.21 -12.05
N GLY A 91 -20.78 40.95 -12.97
CA GLY A 91 -21.04 42.33 -13.24
C GLY A 91 -22.48 42.60 -13.72
N ALA A 92 -23.11 41.61 -14.38
CA ALA A 92 -24.51 41.72 -14.83
C ALA A 92 -25.50 41.84 -13.65
N LEU A 93 -25.25 41.11 -12.54
CA LEU A 93 -26.05 41.18 -11.31
C LEU A 93 -25.93 42.56 -10.65
N THR A 94 -24.72 43.11 -10.62
CA THR A 94 -24.46 44.47 -10.10
C THR A 94 -25.21 45.52 -10.94
N GLN A 95 -25.16 45.38 -12.26
CA GLN A 95 -25.84 46.30 -13.20
C GLN A 95 -27.36 46.20 -13.06
N ALA A 96 -27.93 45.00 -12.95
CA ALA A 96 -29.35 44.75 -12.72
C ALA A 96 -29.83 45.43 -11.41
N LEU A 97 -29.06 45.28 -10.31
CA LEU A 97 -29.42 45.92 -9.03
C LEU A 97 -29.35 47.45 -9.09
N GLN A 98 -28.35 48.02 -9.78
CA GLN A 98 -28.17 49.46 -9.95
C GLN A 98 -29.24 50.09 -10.84
N SER A 99 -29.81 49.36 -11.79
CA SER A 99 -30.89 49.81 -12.67
C SER A 99 -32.15 50.16 -11.90
N LYS A 100 -32.35 49.56 -10.71
CA LYS A 100 -33.57 49.69 -9.87
C LYS A 100 -34.86 49.26 -10.60
N ASP A 101 -34.73 48.61 -11.78
CA ASP A 101 -35.86 48.10 -12.54
C ASP A 101 -36.24 46.71 -12.04
N PRO A 102 -37.45 46.50 -11.48
CA PRO A 102 -37.89 45.20 -10.96
C PRO A 102 -37.83 44.07 -11.99
N THR A 103 -38.02 44.36 -13.28
CA THR A 103 -38.00 43.39 -14.35
C THR A 103 -36.57 42.88 -14.60
N SER A 104 -35.60 43.78 -14.67
CA SER A 104 -34.20 43.49 -14.85
C SER A 104 -33.64 42.69 -13.64
N ILE A 105 -34.03 43.06 -12.41
CA ILE A 105 -33.67 42.34 -11.17
C ILE A 105 -34.24 40.91 -11.22
N SER A 106 -35.53 40.77 -11.53
CA SER A 106 -36.20 39.47 -11.56
C SER A 106 -35.63 38.55 -12.69
N GLN A 107 -35.24 39.13 -13.84
CA GLN A 107 -34.55 38.37 -14.89
C GLN A 107 -33.18 37.84 -14.42
N ALA A 108 -32.36 38.67 -13.78
CA ALA A 108 -31.07 38.30 -13.23
C ALA A 108 -31.19 37.23 -12.14
N GLU A 109 -32.17 37.37 -11.22
CA GLU A 109 -32.45 36.36 -10.20
C GLU A 109 -32.92 35.02 -10.82
N ASN A 110 -33.74 35.07 -11.88
CA ASN A 110 -34.19 33.85 -12.59
C ASN A 110 -33.07 33.17 -13.34
N GLN A 111 -32.12 33.91 -13.94
CA GLN A 111 -30.96 33.32 -14.62
C GLN A 111 -30.12 32.46 -13.65
N LEU A 112 -29.95 32.90 -12.39
CA LEU A 112 -29.22 32.11 -11.38
C LEU A 112 -29.91 30.80 -11.01
N ARG A 113 -31.23 30.66 -11.21
CA ARG A 113 -32.00 29.43 -10.99
C ARG A 113 -31.73 28.33 -12.01
N TYR A 114 -31.14 28.64 -13.17
CA TYR A 114 -30.78 27.65 -14.18
C TYR A 114 -29.50 26.89 -13.85
N HIS A 115 -28.78 27.26 -12.80
CA HIS A 115 -27.70 26.45 -12.26
C HIS A 115 -28.28 25.31 -11.44
N ASP A 116 -27.91 24.04 -11.74
CA ASP A 116 -28.52 22.76 -11.30
C ASP A 116 -28.74 22.54 -9.78
N SER A 117 -28.46 23.52 -8.95
CA SER A 117 -28.53 23.37 -7.50
C SER A 117 -29.18 24.55 -6.77
N VAL A 118 -29.44 25.66 -7.47
CA VAL A 118 -30.00 26.86 -6.86
C VAL A 118 -31.52 26.80 -6.96
N VAL A 119 -32.19 26.69 -5.81
CA VAL A 119 -33.67 26.68 -5.73
C VAL A 119 -34.24 28.10 -5.85
N GLY A 120 -33.47 29.10 -5.40
CA GLY A 120 -33.87 30.49 -5.49
C GLY A 120 -32.70 31.44 -5.32
N ALA A 121 -32.81 32.61 -5.92
CA ALA A 121 -31.83 33.70 -5.80
C ALA A 121 -32.53 35.00 -5.45
N ARG A 122 -31.85 35.91 -4.76
CA ARG A 122 -32.35 37.23 -4.42
C ARG A 122 -31.22 38.26 -4.37
N LEU A 123 -31.40 39.32 -5.10
CA LEU A 123 -30.54 40.51 -5.07
C LEU A 123 -31.10 41.52 -4.05
N ASN A 124 -30.26 42.01 -3.15
CA ASN A 124 -30.70 42.93 -2.09
C ASN A 124 -29.83 44.21 -2.14
N PRO A 125 -30.46 45.38 -2.13
CA PRO A 125 -29.73 46.64 -2.01
C PRO A 125 -29.07 46.78 -0.63
N LEU A 126 -28.04 47.63 -0.51
CA LEU A 126 -27.42 47.96 0.76
C LEU A 126 -28.42 48.63 1.69
N GLY A 127 -28.32 48.34 2.98
CA GLY A 127 -29.17 48.97 4.00
C GLY A 127 -30.61 48.48 4.03
N ARG A 128 -30.90 47.31 3.45
CA ARG A 128 -32.22 46.70 3.56
C ARG A 128 -32.57 46.42 5.03
N THR A 129 -33.74 46.88 5.47
CA THR A 129 -34.24 46.66 6.83
C THR A 129 -35.57 45.92 6.90
N ASP A 130 -36.27 45.80 5.74
CA ASP A 130 -37.58 45.18 5.66
C ASP A 130 -37.53 43.67 5.54
N VAL A 131 -38.43 43.01 6.26
CA VAL A 131 -38.72 41.60 6.20
C VAL A 131 -39.72 41.33 5.09
N ASP A 132 -39.53 40.23 4.34
CA ASP A 132 -40.42 39.80 3.30
C ASP A 132 -40.64 38.30 3.40
N ALA A 133 -41.68 37.94 4.13
CA ALA A 133 -42.01 36.56 4.43
C ALA A 133 -42.80 35.87 3.27
N GLN A 134 -43.31 36.64 2.33
CA GLN A 134 -44.16 36.14 1.25
C GLN A 134 -43.38 35.82 -0.07
N ALA A 135 -42.14 36.23 -0.14
CA ALA A 135 -41.33 36.02 -1.35
C ALA A 135 -40.98 34.52 -1.53
N PRO A 136 -40.69 34.07 -2.75
CA PRO A 136 -40.23 32.71 -3.04
C PRO A 136 -38.95 32.31 -2.23
N VAL A 137 -38.12 33.29 -1.94
CA VAL A 137 -36.98 33.20 -1.00
C VAL A 137 -37.22 34.19 0.14
N PRO A 138 -37.87 33.77 1.27
CA PRO A 138 -38.25 34.66 2.33
C PRO A 138 -37.05 35.32 3.03
N VAL A 139 -37.15 36.57 3.35
CA VAL A 139 -36.20 37.32 4.20
C VAL A 139 -36.84 37.58 5.55
N ASN A 140 -36.34 36.95 6.60
CA ASN A 140 -36.72 37.17 8.00
C ASN A 140 -35.62 37.93 8.73
N PHE A 141 -35.81 38.21 10.03
CA PHE A 141 -34.82 38.94 10.84
C PHE A 141 -33.43 38.33 10.88
N SER A 142 -33.36 36.99 10.96
CA SER A 142 -32.09 36.30 10.95
C SER A 142 -31.43 36.33 9.56
N THR A 143 -32.21 36.28 8.48
CA THR A 143 -31.70 36.49 7.11
C THR A 143 -31.19 37.93 6.93
N LEU A 144 -31.84 38.91 7.52
CA LEU A 144 -31.35 40.32 7.53
C LEU A 144 -29.99 40.42 8.22
N ASP A 145 -29.74 39.70 9.32
CA ASP A 145 -28.43 39.67 9.98
C ASP A 145 -27.33 39.13 9.02
N MET A 146 -27.62 38.04 8.29
CA MET A 146 -26.70 37.52 7.26
C MET A 146 -26.43 38.57 6.16
N LEU A 147 -27.46 39.22 5.65
CA LEU A 147 -27.33 40.26 4.62
C LEU A 147 -26.51 41.43 5.12
N ASN A 148 -26.72 41.90 6.37
CA ASN A 148 -25.96 42.98 6.97
C ASN A 148 -24.49 42.64 7.18
N LYS A 149 -24.18 41.43 7.63
CA LYS A 149 -22.80 40.93 7.73
C LYS A 149 -22.12 40.90 6.34
N ALA A 150 -22.82 40.43 5.33
CA ALA A 150 -22.29 40.41 3.95
C ALA A 150 -22.10 41.84 3.39
N ALA A 151 -23.01 42.79 3.69
CA ALA A 151 -22.85 44.18 3.32
C ALA A 151 -21.63 44.85 3.94
N LEU A 152 -21.16 44.34 5.10
CA LEU A 152 -19.90 44.76 5.75
C LEU A 152 -18.67 43.99 5.19
N GLY A 153 -18.82 43.17 4.19
CA GLY A 153 -17.75 42.37 3.57
C GLY A 153 -17.39 41.11 4.35
N GLN A 154 -18.17 40.69 5.33
CA GLN A 154 -18.01 39.44 6.07
C GLN A 154 -18.66 38.29 5.27
N THR A 155 -18.21 37.06 5.52
CA THR A 155 -18.81 35.83 4.97
C THR A 155 -19.59 35.13 6.07
N PRO A 156 -20.93 35.32 6.16
CA PRO A 156 -21.73 34.61 7.16
C PRO A 156 -21.77 33.09 6.84
N SER A 157 -21.85 32.28 7.90
CA SER A 157 -22.03 30.83 7.76
C SER A 157 -23.40 30.55 7.10
N PRO A 158 -23.51 29.56 6.19
CA PRO A 158 -24.79 29.15 5.64
C PRO A 158 -25.77 28.71 6.73
N GLU A 159 -27.05 28.96 6.54
CA GLU A 159 -28.09 28.65 7.51
C GLU A 159 -29.25 27.90 6.87
N ALA A 160 -29.67 26.80 7.48
CA ALA A 160 -30.88 26.06 7.06
C ALA A 160 -32.14 26.74 7.56
N ARG A 161 -33.14 26.81 6.68
CA ARG A 161 -34.44 27.45 6.92
C ARG A 161 -35.57 26.58 6.38
N LYS A 162 -36.63 26.46 7.16
CA LYS A 162 -37.85 25.78 6.68
C LYS A 162 -38.71 26.82 5.91
N VAL A 163 -38.98 26.54 4.64
CA VAL A 163 -39.80 27.35 3.77
C VAL A 163 -40.94 26.45 3.24
N GLY A 164 -42.15 26.64 3.75
CA GLY A 164 -43.25 25.68 3.57
C GLY A 164 -42.89 24.31 4.14
N GLU A 165 -42.95 23.28 3.31
CA GLU A 165 -42.58 21.91 3.70
C GLU A 165 -41.11 21.57 3.41
N ARG A 166 -40.34 22.46 2.76
CA ARG A 166 -38.97 22.23 2.35
C ARG A 166 -37.98 22.89 3.26
N TRP A 167 -36.80 22.28 3.41
CA TRP A 167 -35.65 22.87 4.04
C TRP A 167 -34.70 23.44 2.99
N LEU A 168 -34.42 24.74 3.08
CA LEU A 168 -33.46 25.44 2.22
C LEU A 168 -32.24 25.87 3.03
N VAL A 169 -31.06 25.81 2.45
CA VAL A 169 -29.83 26.39 3.01
C VAL A 169 -29.54 27.70 2.33
N TYR A 170 -29.49 28.77 3.11
CA TYR A 170 -29.21 30.11 2.63
C TYR A 170 -27.72 30.40 2.75
N SER A 171 -27.14 30.89 1.67
CA SER A 171 -25.78 31.43 1.61
C SER A 171 -25.80 32.84 1.08
N VAL A 172 -25.02 33.74 1.66
CA VAL A 172 -25.05 35.18 1.33
C VAL A 172 -23.63 35.67 1.06
N ALA A 173 -23.48 36.44 -0.02
CA ALA A 173 -22.21 37.07 -0.39
C ALA A 173 -22.37 38.54 -0.75
N PRO A 174 -21.34 39.38 -0.57
CA PRO A 174 -21.34 40.76 -1.00
C PRO A 174 -21.27 40.86 -2.53
N LEU A 175 -22.17 41.61 -3.14
CA LEU A 175 -22.21 41.83 -4.57
C LEU A 175 -21.23 42.93 -4.98
N ARG A 176 -20.35 42.63 -5.96
CA ARG A 176 -19.29 43.49 -6.46
C ARG A 176 -19.18 43.36 -7.99
N ALA A 177 -18.86 44.44 -8.67
CA ALA A 177 -18.66 44.43 -10.13
C ALA A 177 -17.36 43.65 -10.53
N SER A 178 -16.37 43.53 -9.60
CA SER A 178 -15.12 42.80 -9.78
C SER A 178 -14.44 42.58 -8.41
N PRO A 179 -13.46 41.69 -8.30
CA PRO A 179 -12.69 41.54 -7.08
C PRO A 179 -12.05 42.86 -6.62
N GLY A 180 -12.31 43.25 -5.37
CA GLY A 180 -11.80 44.52 -4.79
C GLY A 180 -12.66 45.77 -5.07
N ALA A 181 -13.69 45.69 -5.94
CA ALA A 181 -14.61 46.80 -6.15
C ALA A 181 -15.49 47.05 -4.92
N PRO A 182 -16.05 48.31 -4.77
CA PRO A 182 -16.99 48.59 -3.68
C PRO A 182 -18.18 47.64 -3.68
N ILE A 183 -18.71 47.33 -2.50
CA ILE A 183 -19.91 46.53 -2.35
C ILE A 183 -21.13 47.38 -2.82
N THR A 184 -21.92 46.84 -3.75
CA THR A 184 -23.09 47.50 -4.33
C THR A 184 -24.42 46.96 -3.81
N GLY A 185 -24.39 45.77 -3.21
CA GLY A 185 -25.53 45.09 -2.65
C GLY A 185 -25.12 43.75 -2.06
N THR A 186 -26.06 42.86 -1.87
CA THR A 186 -25.80 41.46 -1.44
C THR A 186 -26.58 40.46 -2.30
N LEU A 187 -25.97 39.32 -2.59
CA LEU A 187 -26.61 38.18 -3.25
C LEU A 187 -26.94 37.13 -2.19
N LEU A 188 -28.20 36.70 -2.15
CA LEU A 188 -28.64 35.53 -1.36
C LEU A 188 -29.01 34.44 -2.34
N LEU A 189 -28.38 33.27 -2.17
CA LEU A 189 -28.74 32.00 -2.85
C LEU A 189 -29.36 31.04 -1.86
N ALA A 190 -30.43 30.37 -2.30
CA ALA A 190 -31.12 29.32 -1.56
C ALA A 190 -30.88 27.98 -2.26
N PHE A 191 -30.37 27.02 -1.52
CA PHE A 191 -30.07 25.67 -1.98
C PHE A 191 -30.98 24.68 -1.25
N ASP A 192 -31.26 23.52 -1.85
CA ASP A 192 -31.97 22.44 -1.16
C ASP A 192 -31.07 21.83 -0.08
N LEU A 193 -31.60 21.60 1.13
CA LEU A 193 -30.85 20.97 2.24
C LEU A 193 -30.35 19.58 1.87
N GLN A 194 -31.08 18.83 1.04
CA GLN A 194 -30.67 17.50 0.58
C GLN A 194 -29.32 17.50 -0.15
N ARG A 195 -29.00 18.58 -0.85
CA ARG A 195 -27.67 18.76 -1.48
C ARG A 195 -26.54 18.69 -0.45
N VAL A 196 -26.69 19.35 0.71
CA VAL A 196 -25.70 19.34 1.78
C VAL A 196 -25.66 17.97 2.45
N LEU A 197 -26.83 17.38 2.72
CA LEU A 197 -26.94 16.11 3.42
C LEU A 197 -26.51 14.90 2.54
N SER A 198 -26.65 15.00 1.22
CA SER A 198 -26.15 13.98 0.30
C SER A 198 -24.63 13.96 0.15
N ALA A 199 -23.93 15.00 0.56
CA ALA A 199 -22.48 15.05 0.62
C ALA A 199 -21.89 14.26 1.81
N LEU A 200 -22.73 13.92 2.80
CA LEU A 200 -22.32 13.09 3.92
C LEU A 200 -22.02 11.65 3.47
N PRO A 201 -20.90 11.06 3.87
CA PRO A 201 -20.60 9.66 3.57
C PRO A 201 -21.75 8.73 3.97
N VAL A 202 -21.96 7.70 3.16
CA VAL A 202 -23.00 6.70 3.46
C VAL A 202 -22.63 5.97 4.74
N LEU A 203 -23.57 5.95 5.69
CA LEU A 203 -23.42 5.27 6.96
C LEU A 203 -24.22 3.95 6.91
N LEU A 204 -23.52 2.83 7.09
CA LEU A 204 -24.17 1.53 7.30
C LEU A 204 -24.93 1.54 8.63
N ALA A 205 -26.09 0.89 8.68
CA ALA A 205 -27.00 0.98 9.81
C ALA A 205 -26.41 0.50 11.15
N ASP A 206 -25.46 -0.42 11.11
CA ASP A 206 -24.78 -1.03 12.25
C ASP A 206 -23.53 -0.27 12.73
N ILE A 207 -23.00 0.65 11.92
CA ILE A 207 -21.83 1.48 12.28
C ILE A 207 -22.19 2.52 13.34
N GLY A 208 -23.37 3.11 13.25
CA GLY A 208 -23.79 4.13 14.22
C GLY A 208 -24.92 5.01 13.74
N GLN A 209 -25.17 6.07 14.52
CA GLN A 209 -26.14 7.10 14.20
C GLN A 209 -25.45 8.46 14.08
N VAL A 210 -25.74 9.17 13.00
CA VAL A 210 -25.37 10.56 12.78
C VAL A 210 -26.58 11.45 13.01
N GLN A 211 -26.40 12.51 13.78
CA GLN A 211 -27.40 13.57 13.96
C GLN A 211 -26.78 14.91 13.57
N VAL A 212 -27.36 15.61 12.61
CA VAL A 212 -26.98 16.97 12.21
C VAL A 212 -27.96 17.95 12.85
N THR A 213 -27.43 18.90 13.58
CA THR A 213 -28.21 19.89 14.31
C THR A 213 -27.74 21.30 14.00
N GLN A 214 -28.65 22.22 13.72
CA GLN A 214 -28.36 23.65 13.65
C GLN A 214 -28.76 24.31 14.96
N GLN A 215 -27.83 25.07 15.55
CA GLN A 215 -28.07 25.77 16.85
C GLN A 215 -27.52 27.19 16.79
N PHE A 216 -28.35 28.16 17.23
CA PHE A 216 -27.99 29.56 17.28
C PHE A 216 -27.83 30.00 18.76
N GLY A 217 -26.60 30.32 19.18
CA GLY A 217 -26.32 30.68 20.55
C GLY A 217 -26.83 29.70 21.58
N ALA A 218 -27.60 30.13 22.56
CA ALA A 218 -28.19 29.29 23.59
C ALA A 218 -29.56 28.72 23.23
N SER A 219 -30.06 28.92 22.01
CA SER A 219 -31.36 28.38 21.57
C SER A 219 -31.34 26.86 21.46
N PRO A 220 -32.50 26.18 21.63
CA PRO A 220 -32.58 24.74 21.42
C PRO A 220 -32.10 24.39 20.00
N GLY A 221 -31.25 23.34 19.86
CA GLY A 221 -30.77 22.84 18.58
C GLY A 221 -31.90 22.24 17.76
N GLN A 222 -31.93 22.55 16.47
CA GLN A 222 -32.90 22.03 15.51
C GLN A 222 -32.29 20.89 14.74
N VAL A 223 -32.82 19.67 14.88
CA VAL A 223 -32.37 18.48 14.19
C VAL A 223 -32.77 18.56 12.70
N LEU A 224 -31.78 18.51 11.82
CA LEU A 224 -31.93 18.57 10.37
C LEU A 224 -31.82 17.19 9.71
N LEU A 225 -31.05 16.29 10.31
CA LEU A 225 -30.89 14.91 9.88
C LEU A 225 -30.69 14.02 11.09
N GLN A 226 -31.31 12.84 11.05
CA GLN A 226 -30.99 11.72 11.93
C GLN A 226 -30.99 10.44 11.09
N ARG A 227 -29.83 9.75 11.04
CA ARG A 227 -29.61 8.59 10.16
C ARG A 227 -28.79 7.52 10.87
N GLY A 228 -29.17 6.24 10.71
CA GLY A 228 -28.50 5.09 11.32
C GLY A 228 -29.16 4.64 12.62
N GLN A 229 -28.58 3.63 13.27
CA GLN A 229 -29.04 3.07 14.54
C GLN A 229 -27.95 3.20 15.62
N PRO A 230 -28.27 3.77 16.80
CA PRO A 230 -27.32 3.85 17.88
C PRO A 230 -27.22 2.52 18.63
N ALA A 231 -26.04 2.18 19.16
CA ALA A 231 -25.92 1.25 20.27
C ALA A 231 -26.16 1.97 21.61
N ALA A 232 -26.08 1.25 22.72
CA ALA A 232 -26.20 1.83 24.08
C ALA A 232 -24.96 2.62 24.50
N GLY A 233 -24.41 3.45 23.60
CA GLY A 233 -23.21 4.26 23.80
C GLY A 233 -23.50 5.73 23.99
N SER A 234 -22.51 6.52 24.45
CA SER A 234 -22.59 7.98 24.54
C SER A 234 -22.35 8.64 23.18
N SER A 235 -23.19 9.63 22.84
CA SER A 235 -23.00 10.46 21.66
C SER A 235 -21.76 11.35 21.83
N GLN A 236 -21.00 11.53 20.76
CA GLN A 236 -19.83 12.43 20.69
C GLN A 236 -20.10 13.52 19.67
N ALA A 237 -19.82 14.76 20.06
CA ALA A 237 -19.94 15.93 19.19
C ALA A 237 -18.65 16.15 18.40
N PHE A 238 -18.77 16.45 17.11
CA PHE A 238 -17.67 16.72 16.20
C PHE A 238 -17.82 18.13 15.60
N ASP A 239 -16.70 18.83 15.50
CA ASP A 239 -16.66 20.17 14.94
C ASP A 239 -16.78 20.10 13.40
N THR A 240 -17.72 20.83 12.85
CA THR A 240 -17.94 20.97 11.41
C THR A 240 -17.12 22.12 10.80
N GLY A 241 -16.45 22.93 11.60
CA GLY A 241 -15.83 24.20 11.20
C GLY A 241 -16.83 25.27 10.76
N GLN A 242 -18.13 25.09 11.10
CA GLN A 242 -19.20 26.06 10.87
C GLN A 242 -19.93 26.37 12.21
N PRO A 243 -19.96 27.64 12.67
CA PRO A 243 -20.32 27.96 14.05
C PRO A 243 -21.74 27.54 14.46
N ASN A 244 -22.67 27.51 13.53
CA ASN A 244 -24.08 27.18 13.81
C ASN A 244 -24.45 25.73 13.53
N TRP A 245 -23.50 24.89 13.05
CA TRP A 245 -23.75 23.50 12.66
C TRP A 245 -23.00 22.55 13.57
N LYS A 246 -23.74 21.61 14.16
CA LYS A 246 -23.19 20.55 15.02
C LYS A 246 -23.48 19.19 14.41
N LEU A 247 -22.52 18.31 14.55
CA LEU A 247 -22.70 16.92 14.19
C LEU A 247 -22.39 16.04 15.40
N ASP A 248 -23.36 15.25 15.77
CA ASP A 248 -23.24 14.27 16.83
C ASP A 248 -23.20 12.86 16.21
N PHE A 249 -22.23 12.05 16.62
CA PHE A 249 -22.10 10.66 16.20
C PHE A 249 -22.23 9.75 17.41
N THR A 250 -23.15 8.79 17.35
CA THR A 250 -23.34 7.73 18.34
C THR A 250 -22.92 6.40 17.74
N PRO A 251 -21.92 5.70 18.30
CA PRO A 251 -21.50 4.39 17.77
C PRO A 251 -22.63 3.38 17.72
N GLY A 252 -22.65 2.56 16.69
CA GLY A 252 -23.60 1.46 16.52
C GLY A 252 -23.04 0.12 17.03
N PRO A 253 -23.81 -0.96 16.87
CA PRO A 253 -23.44 -2.29 17.38
C PRO A 253 -22.09 -2.81 16.86
N ALA A 254 -21.70 -2.46 15.63
CA ALA A 254 -20.42 -2.85 15.06
C ALA A 254 -19.22 -2.11 15.69
N LEU A 255 -19.47 -0.97 16.32
CA LEU A 255 -18.46 -0.16 17.03
C LEU A 255 -18.67 -0.18 18.56
N ASP A 256 -19.48 -1.11 19.07
CA ASP A 256 -19.67 -1.25 20.53
C ASP A 256 -18.36 -1.72 21.19
N SER A 257 -17.92 -0.97 22.20
CA SER A 257 -16.67 -1.23 22.93
C SER A 257 -16.84 -2.25 24.06
N SER A 258 -17.91 -3.05 24.07
CA SER A 258 -18.12 -4.11 25.04
C SER A 258 -16.97 -5.12 25.02
N VAL A 259 -16.47 -5.50 26.20
CA VAL A 259 -15.34 -6.43 26.33
C VAL A 259 -15.75 -7.80 25.81
N PRO A 260 -15.03 -8.39 24.82
CA PRO A 260 -15.42 -9.68 24.26
C PRO A 260 -15.23 -10.79 25.29
N TRP A 261 -16.31 -11.24 25.92
CA TRP A 261 -16.30 -12.32 26.92
C TRP A 261 -15.61 -13.60 26.43
N LEU A 262 -15.62 -13.85 25.12
CA LEU A 262 -14.96 -14.99 24.49
C LEU A 262 -13.43 -14.98 24.71
N PHE A 263 -12.79 -13.81 24.60
CA PHE A 263 -11.34 -13.66 24.88
C PHE A 263 -11.03 -13.84 26.36
N LEU A 264 -11.91 -13.40 27.26
CA LEU A 264 -11.76 -13.63 28.70
C LEU A 264 -11.87 -15.13 29.02
N ALA A 265 -12.85 -15.83 28.46
CA ALA A 265 -13.01 -17.28 28.62
C ALA A 265 -11.81 -18.04 28.05
N LEU A 266 -11.30 -17.66 26.87
CA LEU A 266 -10.13 -18.26 26.25
C LEU A 266 -8.86 -18.02 27.07
N ALA A 267 -8.67 -16.81 27.61
CA ALA A 267 -7.55 -16.50 28.50
C ALA A 267 -7.56 -17.37 29.76
N ALA A 268 -8.73 -17.53 30.38
CA ALA A 268 -8.89 -18.42 31.55
C ALA A 268 -8.60 -19.88 31.22
N LEU A 269 -9.06 -20.37 30.07
CA LEU A 269 -8.84 -21.75 29.63
C LEU A 269 -7.36 -22.02 29.33
N VAL A 270 -6.67 -21.09 28.66
CA VAL A 270 -5.22 -21.19 28.36
C VAL A 270 -4.40 -21.17 29.65
N ALA A 271 -4.74 -20.30 30.60
CA ALA A 271 -4.09 -20.26 31.90
C ALA A 271 -4.23 -21.61 32.66
N LEU A 272 -5.47 -22.15 32.73
CA LEU A 272 -5.76 -23.41 33.36
C LEU A 272 -5.02 -24.56 32.67
N ALA A 273 -5.04 -24.65 31.37
CA ALA A 273 -4.32 -25.66 30.59
C ALA A 273 -2.81 -25.61 30.82
N GLY A 274 -2.22 -24.41 30.87
CA GLY A 274 -0.80 -24.23 31.20
C GLY A 274 -0.41 -24.74 32.60
N VAL A 275 -1.26 -24.45 33.58
CA VAL A 275 -1.04 -24.94 34.96
C VAL A 275 -1.19 -26.47 35.04
N VAL A 276 -2.25 -27.05 34.44
CA VAL A 276 -2.49 -28.50 34.41
C VAL A 276 -1.34 -29.24 33.73
N LEU A 277 -0.89 -28.73 32.59
CA LEU A 277 0.25 -29.29 31.87
C LEU A 277 1.53 -29.16 32.69
N GLY A 278 1.72 -28.04 33.39
CA GLY A 278 2.84 -27.80 34.27
C GLY A 278 2.92 -28.83 35.44
N LEU A 279 1.76 -29.07 36.06
CA LEU A 279 1.66 -30.10 37.13
C LEU A 279 1.93 -31.51 36.59
N TYR A 280 1.36 -31.85 35.44
CA TYR A 280 1.59 -33.16 34.79
C TYR A 280 3.07 -33.39 34.43
N LEU A 281 3.74 -32.40 33.83
CA LEU A 281 5.16 -32.49 33.49
C LEU A 281 6.05 -32.62 34.75
N ASN A 282 5.71 -31.92 35.83
CA ASN A 282 6.42 -31.97 37.08
C ASN A 282 6.26 -33.34 37.75
N ASP A 283 5.00 -33.87 37.80
CA ASP A 283 4.72 -35.22 38.31
C ASP A 283 5.44 -36.30 37.49
N SER A 284 5.38 -36.23 36.15
CA SER A 284 6.07 -37.15 35.24
C SER A 284 7.59 -37.12 35.45
N ALA A 285 8.16 -35.93 35.67
CA ALA A 285 9.61 -35.80 35.97
C ALA A 285 9.96 -36.39 37.31
N LEU A 286 9.12 -36.23 38.33
CA LEU A 286 9.30 -36.83 39.66
C LEU A 286 9.22 -38.35 39.60
N GLN A 287 8.22 -38.93 38.92
CA GLN A 287 8.07 -40.38 38.75
C GLN A 287 9.27 -41.01 38.00
N ARG A 288 9.83 -40.33 36.98
CA ARG A 288 11.04 -40.77 36.31
C ARG A 288 12.24 -40.81 37.23
N ARG A 289 12.40 -39.81 38.12
CA ARG A 289 13.47 -39.78 39.15
C ARG A 289 13.31 -40.91 40.18
N ILE A 290 12.09 -41.13 40.70
CA ILE A 290 11.76 -42.22 41.60
C ILE A 290 12.08 -43.58 40.97
N SER A 291 11.65 -43.80 39.70
CA SER A 291 11.89 -45.05 38.98
C SER A 291 13.37 -45.29 38.66
N ALA A 292 14.15 -44.23 38.45
CA ALA A 292 15.59 -44.33 38.22
C ALA A 292 16.32 -44.67 39.50
N ASP A 293 15.99 -43.99 40.60
CA ASP A 293 16.59 -44.27 41.93
C ASP A 293 16.20 -45.65 42.45
N ALA A 294 14.94 -46.09 42.25
CA ALA A 294 14.49 -47.43 42.62
C ALA A 294 15.27 -48.54 41.88
N ARG A 295 15.51 -48.38 40.57
CA ARG A 295 16.35 -49.33 39.81
C ARG A 295 17.78 -49.38 40.27
N GLN A 296 18.37 -48.24 40.67
CA GLN A 296 19.72 -48.19 41.23
C GLN A 296 19.79 -48.85 42.63
N LEU A 297 18.73 -48.68 43.44
CA LEU A 297 18.64 -49.39 44.74
C LEU A 297 18.49 -50.92 44.59
N ASP A 298 17.68 -51.36 43.58
CA ASP A 298 17.48 -52.78 43.28
C ASP A 298 18.78 -53.38 42.79
N GLN A 299 19.55 -52.75 41.95
CA GLN A 299 20.86 -53.16 41.49
C GLN A 299 21.85 -53.27 42.69
N LEU A 300 21.82 -52.29 43.60
CA LEU A 300 22.63 -52.30 44.82
C LEU A 300 22.29 -53.49 45.74
N LEU A 301 20.97 -53.78 45.86
CA LEU A 301 20.51 -54.94 46.63
C LEU A 301 20.93 -56.30 45.99
N GLN A 302 20.85 -56.38 44.67
CA GLN A 302 21.32 -57.58 43.93
C GLN A 302 22.84 -57.81 44.07
N GLU A 303 23.64 -56.74 43.98
CA GLU A 303 25.11 -56.83 44.18
C GLU A 303 25.45 -57.20 45.60
N LEU A 304 24.74 -56.71 46.61
CA LEU A 304 24.88 -57.07 48.01
C LEU A 304 24.52 -58.56 48.29
N SER A 305 23.43 -59.03 47.69
CA SER A 305 23.01 -60.45 47.82
C SER A 305 23.97 -61.38 47.13
N GLY A 306 24.71 -60.90 46.12
CA GLY A 306 25.78 -61.60 45.42
C GLY A 306 27.15 -61.61 46.18
N GLY A 307 27.24 -61.05 47.41
CA GLY A 307 28.42 -60.95 48.20
C GLY A 307 29.51 -59.99 47.75
N LYS A 308 29.17 -59.00 46.86
CA LYS A 308 30.12 -58.00 46.34
C LYS A 308 30.15 -56.83 47.26
N ALA A 309 31.33 -56.26 47.52
CA ALA A 309 31.49 -55.01 48.24
C ALA A 309 31.06 -53.82 47.29
N VAL A 310 30.08 -53.03 47.71
CA VAL A 310 29.53 -51.98 46.91
C VAL A 310 29.99 -50.62 47.42
N LYS A 311 30.43 -49.72 46.48
CA LYS A 311 30.76 -48.36 46.81
C LYS A 311 29.50 -47.54 46.92
N ALA A 312 29.39 -46.59 47.86
CA ALA A 312 28.32 -45.67 48.02
C ALA A 312 28.25 -44.79 46.77
N PHE A 313 27.02 -44.57 46.17
CA PHE A 313 26.71 -43.65 45.11
C PHE A 313 25.54 -42.73 45.50
N GLY A 314 25.47 -41.58 44.90
CA GLY A 314 24.41 -40.59 45.18
C GLY A 314 23.18 -40.89 44.36
N LEU A 315 22.00 -40.96 44.99
CA LEU A 315 20.70 -41.02 44.36
C LEU A 315 20.18 -39.58 44.08
N SER A 316 19.34 -39.46 43.11
CA SER A 316 18.81 -38.14 42.71
C SER A 316 17.82 -37.56 43.73
N LEU A 317 17.17 -38.40 44.52
CA LEU A 317 16.28 -38.00 45.61
C LEU A 317 17.03 -37.98 46.96
N PRO A 318 17.16 -36.82 47.63
CA PRO A 318 17.90 -36.70 48.89
C PRO A 318 17.41 -37.63 49.99
N ALA A 319 16.09 -37.93 50.02
CA ALA A 319 15.48 -38.82 51.00
C ALA A 319 15.94 -40.25 50.88
N LEU A 320 16.36 -40.74 49.72
CA LEU A 320 16.85 -42.10 49.47
C LEU A 320 18.35 -42.22 49.61
N ASN A 321 19.11 -41.14 49.65
CA ASN A 321 20.56 -41.15 49.83
C ASN A 321 21.02 -41.74 51.20
N GLY A 322 20.23 -41.47 52.26
CA GLY A 322 20.50 -42.04 53.58
C GLY A 322 20.35 -43.54 53.55
N LEU A 323 19.38 -44.08 52.83
CA LEU A 323 19.21 -45.58 52.74
C LEU A 323 20.31 -46.20 51.91
N ALA A 324 20.71 -45.61 50.77
CA ALA A 324 21.82 -46.09 49.95
C ALA A 324 23.17 -46.10 50.71
N GLN A 325 23.43 -45.04 51.50
CA GLN A 325 24.67 -45.01 52.37
C GLN A 325 24.63 -46.02 53.50
N SER A 326 23.45 -46.26 54.09
CA SER A 326 23.29 -47.25 55.14
C SER A 326 23.49 -48.66 54.60
N LEU A 327 22.98 -49.01 53.45
CA LEU A 327 23.17 -50.27 52.76
C LEU A 327 24.64 -50.48 52.34
N ALA A 328 25.31 -49.47 51.85
CA ALA A 328 26.73 -49.51 51.50
C ALA A 328 27.61 -49.69 52.72
N ARG A 329 27.31 -49.11 53.87
CA ARG A 329 28.04 -49.35 55.14
C ARG A 329 27.81 -50.73 55.68
N PHE A 330 26.65 -51.35 55.47
CA PHE A 330 26.35 -52.73 55.88
C PHE A 330 27.21 -53.75 55.09
N SER A 331 27.45 -53.51 53.81
CA SER A 331 28.32 -54.29 52.93
C SER A 331 29.81 -54.31 53.43
N LEU A 332 30.28 -53.16 53.88
CA LEU A 332 31.65 -53.03 54.37
C LEU A 332 31.88 -53.71 55.75
N ARG A 333 30.85 -54.02 56.54
CA ARG A 333 30.89 -54.66 57.80
C ARG A 333 30.94 -56.25 57.75
N ASN A 334 30.46 -56.85 56.67
CA ASN A 334 30.26 -58.25 56.49
C ASN A 334 31.19 -58.87 55.43
N ALA A 335 32.24 -58.18 54.97
CA ALA A 335 33.25 -58.75 54.07
C ALA A 335 34.25 -59.62 54.88
N PRO A 336 34.41 -60.90 54.54
CA PRO A 336 35.42 -61.78 55.25
C PRO A 336 36.83 -61.29 54.87
N SER A 337 37.63 -61.05 55.92
CA SER A 337 39.05 -60.74 55.81
C SER A 337 39.84 -62.04 55.40
N THR A 338 40.40 -62.04 54.25
CA THR A 338 41.48 -62.93 53.86
C THR A 338 42.68 -62.15 53.38
N THR A 339 43.66 -62.27 54.21
CA THR A 339 45.06 -61.81 54.08
C THR A 339 45.85 -62.67 53.10
N VAL A 340 46.70 -62.03 52.32
CA VAL A 340 48.09 -62.22 52.05
C VAL A 340 48.59 -63.05 50.87
N GLN A 341 49.49 -62.37 50.16
CA GLN A 341 50.68 -62.80 49.41
C GLN A 341 50.47 -63.45 48.03
N GLY A 342 50.90 -62.76 47.02
CA GLY A 342 52.30 -62.55 46.70
C GLY A 342 52.64 -63.14 45.35
N ALA A 343 53.34 -62.34 44.59
CA ALA A 343 54.25 -62.76 43.52
C ALA A 343 53.71 -62.94 42.08
N SER A 344 53.95 -61.98 41.31
CA SER A 344 54.82 -61.98 40.13
C SER A 344 54.65 -63.04 39.03
N ARG A 345 54.67 -62.47 37.86
CA ARG A 345 55.29 -62.91 36.60
C ARG A 345 54.45 -63.65 35.57
N ASP A 346 54.36 -62.87 34.54
CA ASP A 346 54.80 -63.18 33.15
C ASP A 346 53.98 -64.07 32.25
N LYS A 347 53.68 -63.38 31.20
CA LYS A 347 53.83 -63.78 29.76
C LYS A 347 52.97 -64.85 29.11
N ASN A 348 52.44 -64.31 28.09
CA ASN A 348 52.31 -64.89 26.71
C ASN A 348 51.24 -65.93 26.39
N SER A 349 50.46 -65.47 25.50
CA SER A 349 50.35 -65.99 24.13
C SER A 349 49.38 -67.14 23.83
N PHE A 350 48.82 -66.91 22.72
CA PHE A 350 48.33 -67.81 21.68
C PHE A 350 46.88 -68.34 21.71
N ASN A 351 46.19 -67.84 20.78
CA ASN A 351 45.59 -68.50 19.64
C ASN A 351 44.50 -69.58 19.84
N ASN A 352 43.52 -69.21 19.00
CA ASN A 352 42.83 -70.07 18.04
C ASN A 352 41.67 -70.96 18.50
N ASP A 353 40.67 -70.68 17.87
CA ASP A 353 39.96 -71.37 16.79
C ASP A 353 38.65 -72.09 17.13
N LEU A 354 37.78 -71.82 16.23
CA LEU A 354 36.78 -72.70 15.54
C LEU A 354 35.53 -73.07 16.36
N ALA A 355 34.51 -72.57 15.81
CA ALA A 355 33.61 -73.03 14.75
C ALA A 355 32.25 -73.56 15.25
N THR A 356 31.40 -73.20 14.50
CA THR A 356 30.25 -73.84 13.83
C THR A 356 28.87 -73.78 14.46
N SER A 357 28.07 -73.32 13.66
CA SER A 357 26.85 -73.81 13.01
C SER A 357 25.56 -73.59 13.85
N SER A 358 24.46 -73.22 13.34
CA SER A 358 23.80 -73.36 12.06
C SER A 358 22.50 -72.58 12.03
N ALA A 359 22.14 -72.10 10.88
CA ALA A 359 20.80 -71.56 10.52
C ALA A 359 19.77 -72.71 10.40
N PRO A 360 18.43 -72.50 10.11
CA PRO A 360 17.92 -71.85 8.96
C PRO A 360 16.60 -71.09 9.21
N ALA A 361 16.40 -70.02 8.49
CA ALA A 361 15.59 -69.85 7.27
C ALA A 361 14.03 -69.87 7.35
N SER A 362 13.42 -68.83 6.97
CA SER A 362 12.41 -68.67 5.88
C SER A 362 11.53 -67.43 6.18
N THR A 363 11.13 -66.64 5.34
CA THR A 363 10.93 -66.36 3.94
C THR A 363 10.15 -65.04 3.84
N GLN A 364 10.53 -64.25 2.85
CA GLN A 364 10.03 -63.01 2.28
C GLN A 364 8.51 -62.97 1.99
N PRO A 365 7.90 -61.85 1.46
CA PRO A 365 8.53 -60.76 0.71
C PRO A 365 8.00 -59.30 0.93
N ASN A 366 8.76 -58.42 0.42
CA ASN A 366 8.69 -57.00 0.28
C ASN A 366 7.57 -56.40 -0.57
N ALA A 367 7.29 -55.10 -0.27
CA ALA A 367 7.03 -54.10 -1.30
C ALA A 367 7.68 -52.77 -0.88
N PRO A 368 8.23 -51.97 -1.82
CA PRO A 368 9.16 -50.92 -1.52
C PRO A 368 8.45 -49.57 -1.24
N ARG A 369 8.92 -48.84 -0.24
CA ARG A 369 8.67 -47.42 -0.09
C ARG A 369 9.70 -46.68 -0.95
N THR A 370 9.23 -45.94 -1.94
CA THR A 370 10.01 -44.94 -2.65
C THR A 370 10.12 -43.69 -1.79
N GLU A 371 11.33 -43.41 -1.28
CA GLU A 371 11.71 -42.10 -0.78
C GLU A 371 11.91 -41.18 -2.01
N TRP A 372 11.25 -40.04 -1.96
CA TRP A 372 11.51 -38.93 -2.88
C TRP A 372 12.83 -38.26 -2.47
N VAL A 373 13.81 -38.36 -3.35
CA VAL A 373 15.06 -37.60 -3.25
C VAL A 373 14.93 -36.40 -4.18
N ASP A 374 15.11 -35.21 -3.58
CA ASP A 374 15.15 -33.93 -4.27
C ASP A 374 16.30 -33.93 -5.30
N PRO A 375 16.04 -33.59 -6.59
CA PRO A 375 17.05 -33.61 -7.65
C PRO A 375 18.12 -32.52 -7.56
N LEU A 376 18.12 -31.68 -6.55
CA LEU A 376 19.03 -30.51 -6.45
C LEU A 376 20.32 -30.75 -5.65
N PHE A 377 20.55 -31.99 -5.16
CA PHE A 377 21.81 -32.35 -4.48
C PHE A 377 22.44 -33.59 -5.10
N GLN A 378 23.01 -33.45 -6.30
CA GLN A 378 23.99 -34.38 -6.85
C GLN A 378 25.32 -33.64 -7.04
N ASP A 379 26.24 -34.00 -6.21
CA ASP A 379 27.71 -33.97 -6.34
C ASP A 379 28.31 -32.88 -7.23
N THR A 380 28.73 -31.80 -6.60
CA THR A 380 29.94 -31.11 -7.01
C THR A 380 30.91 -31.09 -5.83
N ASP A 381 32.13 -31.52 -6.12
CA ASP A 381 33.26 -31.60 -5.21
C ASP A 381 33.34 -30.42 -4.26
N ILE A 382 33.20 -30.71 -2.97
CA ILE A 382 33.51 -29.80 -1.89
C ILE A 382 35.03 -29.66 -1.87
N LEU A 383 35.53 -28.56 -2.43
CA LEU A 383 36.86 -28.11 -2.12
C LEU A 383 36.88 -27.76 -0.63
N ASP A 384 37.67 -28.46 0.13
CA ASP A 384 38.05 -28.14 1.52
C ASP A 384 38.56 -26.68 1.54
N ILE A 385 37.71 -25.79 2.01
CA ILE A 385 38.15 -24.44 2.39
C ILE A 385 38.37 -24.47 3.89
N ASP A 386 39.64 -24.53 4.29
CA ASP A 386 40.06 -24.31 5.66
C ASP A 386 39.44 -23.02 6.18
N PHE A 387 38.73 -23.09 7.29
CA PHE A 387 38.27 -21.97 8.06
C PHE A 387 39.46 -21.15 8.51
N LEU A 388 39.73 -20.05 7.84
CA LEU A 388 40.66 -19.03 8.28
C LEU A 388 40.07 -18.31 9.49
N ASP A 389 40.89 -18.18 10.50
CA ASP A 389 40.71 -17.53 11.79
C ASP A 389 40.00 -16.16 11.67
N GLU A 390 39.02 -15.91 12.53
CA GLU A 390 38.12 -14.71 12.55
C GLU A 390 38.84 -13.37 12.79
N ASN A 391 40.18 -13.31 12.72
CA ASN A 391 40.96 -12.12 13.01
C ASN A 391 41.86 -11.63 11.88
N GLN A 392 41.55 -11.95 10.61
CA GLN A 392 42.24 -11.30 9.50
C GLN A 392 41.28 -10.41 8.70
N ASP A 393 41.51 -9.15 8.85
CA ASP A 393 40.93 -8.02 8.13
C ASP A 393 41.18 -8.16 6.61
N PHE A 394 40.29 -8.85 5.87
CA PHE A 394 40.42 -9.10 4.42
C PHE A 394 39.72 -8.04 3.56
N LEU A 395 39.37 -6.89 4.12
CA LEU A 395 38.95 -5.70 3.37
C LEU A 395 39.87 -4.51 3.66
N ARG A 396 41.14 -4.59 3.17
CA ARG A 396 41.83 -3.36 2.79
C ARG A 396 41.18 -2.83 1.50
N LEU A 397 39.97 -2.32 1.63
CA LEU A 397 39.51 -1.23 0.77
C LEU A 397 40.34 -0.03 1.21
N GLU A 398 41.29 0.37 0.38
CA GLU A 398 41.91 1.68 0.51
C GLU A 398 40.76 2.68 0.63
N HIS A 399 40.59 3.27 1.79
CA HIS A 399 39.75 4.42 1.96
C HIS A 399 40.21 5.45 0.94
N PRO A 400 39.33 5.97 0.06
CA PRO A 400 39.68 7.14 -0.71
C PRO A 400 40.12 8.23 0.28
N PRO A 401 41.09 9.04 -0.06
CA PRO A 401 41.66 10.01 0.86
C PRO A 401 40.55 10.85 1.46
N VAL A 402 40.56 11.02 2.79
CA VAL A 402 39.68 11.93 3.51
C VAL A 402 39.82 13.29 2.84
N MET A 403 38.90 13.64 1.98
CA MET A 403 38.80 14.98 1.39
C MET A 403 38.59 15.96 2.54
N SER A 404 39.54 16.89 2.66
CA SER A 404 39.40 18.09 3.47
C SER A 404 38.04 18.74 3.23
N SER A 405 37.43 19.32 4.23
CA SER A 405 36.09 19.95 4.26
C SER A 405 35.99 21.18 3.33
N THR A 406 36.12 20.97 2.04
CA THR A 406 35.55 21.86 1.05
C THR A 406 34.09 21.43 0.88
N ALA A 407 33.17 22.36 1.00
CA ALA A 407 31.75 22.10 0.83
C ALA A 407 31.56 21.33 -0.49
N LEU A 408 31.07 20.08 -0.39
CA LEU A 408 30.75 19.25 -1.53
C LEU A 408 29.67 19.96 -2.36
N VAL A 409 30.02 20.40 -3.56
CA VAL A 409 29.06 21.04 -4.49
C VAL A 409 28.60 20.01 -5.50
N ALA A 410 27.28 19.91 -5.71
CA ALA A 410 26.71 19.00 -6.69
C ALA A 410 27.23 19.30 -8.11
N PRO A 411 27.62 18.29 -8.92
CA PRO A 411 27.99 18.49 -10.31
C PRO A 411 26.81 18.99 -11.14
N LYS A 412 27.10 19.48 -12.36
CA LYS A 412 26.01 19.84 -13.29
C LYS A 412 25.40 18.56 -13.87
N PHE A 413 24.09 18.41 -13.74
CA PHE A 413 23.34 17.32 -14.34
C PHE A 413 22.66 17.77 -15.62
N PRO A 414 22.41 16.84 -16.59
CA PRO A 414 21.58 17.13 -17.76
C PRO A 414 20.14 17.46 -17.31
N ASP A 415 19.61 18.60 -17.76
CA ASP A 415 18.22 19.00 -17.48
C ASP A 415 17.21 17.93 -17.97
N THR A 416 17.59 17.19 -19.01
CA THR A 416 16.76 16.19 -19.71
C THR A 416 16.40 14.95 -18.89
N ILE A 417 17.11 14.66 -17.78
CA ILE A 417 16.75 13.53 -16.91
C ILE A 417 15.58 13.85 -15.97
N PHE A 418 15.33 15.13 -15.66
CA PHE A 418 14.23 15.58 -14.79
C PHE A 418 12.94 15.77 -15.59
N ARG A 419 12.17 14.69 -15.76
CA ARG A 419 10.97 14.64 -16.60
C ARG A 419 9.70 15.07 -15.84
N ALA A 420 8.53 14.96 -16.52
CA ALA A 420 7.28 15.42 -15.96
C ALA A 420 6.80 14.65 -14.71
N TYR A 421 7.15 13.37 -14.55
CA TYR A 421 6.68 12.56 -13.41
C TYR A 421 7.69 11.52 -12.88
N ASP A 422 8.91 11.57 -13.37
CA ASP A 422 10.05 10.78 -12.86
C ASP A 422 11.39 11.44 -13.20
N ILE A 423 12.45 10.90 -12.64
CA ILE A 423 13.82 11.19 -13.08
C ILE A 423 14.29 9.96 -13.84
N ARG A 424 14.75 10.11 -15.09
CA ARG A 424 15.12 8.99 -15.95
C ARG A 424 16.26 9.33 -16.90
N GLY A 425 17.25 8.45 -16.99
CA GLY A 425 18.42 8.63 -17.85
C GLY A 425 18.94 7.32 -18.42
N VAL A 426 19.87 7.43 -19.38
CA VAL A 426 20.64 6.32 -19.93
C VAL A 426 21.87 6.11 -19.04
N VAL A 427 22.05 4.89 -18.55
CA VAL A 427 23.16 4.55 -17.65
C VAL A 427 24.48 4.60 -18.42
N GLY A 428 25.46 5.30 -17.87
CA GLY A 428 26.75 5.51 -18.51
C GLY A 428 26.81 6.69 -19.49
N ASP A 429 25.65 7.36 -19.72
CA ASP A 429 25.58 8.58 -20.56
C ASP A 429 25.05 9.78 -19.77
N THR A 430 23.80 9.67 -19.24
CA THR A 430 23.14 10.76 -18.49
C THR A 430 22.88 10.41 -17.04
N LEU A 431 23.02 9.13 -16.66
CA LEU A 431 22.81 8.62 -15.31
C LEU A 431 24.02 7.78 -14.86
N PHE A 432 24.67 8.21 -13.79
CA PHE A 432 25.85 7.59 -13.20
C PHE A 432 25.62 7.33 -11.70
N ALA A 433 26.52 6.57 -11.07
CA ALA A 433 26.49 6.32 -9.63
C ALA A 433 26.53 7.62 -8.82
N GLU A 434 27.38 8.57 -9.19
CA GLU A 434 27.46 9.89 -8.58
C GLU A 434 26.15 10.68 -8.74
N THR A 435 25.48 10.58 -9.90
CA THR A 435 24.16 11.19 -10.13
C THR A 435 23.14 10.66 -9.13
N ALA A 436 23.11 9.33 -8.89
CA ALA A 436 22.21 8.70 -7.93
C ALA A 436 22.44 9.17 -6.48
N TYR A 437 23.71 9.37 -6.08
CA TYR A 437 24.06 9.93 -4.78
C TYR A 437 23.46 11.33 -4.58
N TRP A 438 23.70 12.23 -5.51
CA TRP A 438 23.21 13.60 -5.41
C TRP A 438 21.68 13.71 -5.51
N ILE A 439 21.04 12.88 -6.34
CA ILE A 439 19.59 12.75 -6.35
C ILE A 439 19.10 12.29 -4.97
N GLY A 440 19.79 11.33 -4.33
CA GLY A 440 19.52 10.90 -2.96
C GLY A 440 19.62 12.05 -1.96
N ARG A 441 20.63 12.92 -2.08
CA ARG A 441 20.80 14.15 -1.27
C ARG A 441 19.63 15.11 -1.45
N ALA A 442 19.19 15.34 -2.70
CA ALA A 442 18.06 16.23 -2.98
C ALA A 442 16.73 15.67 -2.45
N ILE A 443 16.47 14.38 -2.66
CA ILE A 443 15.28 13.71 -2.14
C ILE A 443 15.27 13.72 -0.62
N GLY A 444 16.40 13.40 0.04
CA GLY A 444 16.52 13.42 1.50
C GLY A 444 16.27 14.81 2.07
N SER A 445 16.82 15.85 1.44
CA SER A 445 16.59 17.24 1.85
C SER A 445 15.12 17.65 1.72
N GLU A 446 14.45 17.25 0.64
CA GLU A 446 13.01 17.50 0.43
C GLU A 446 12.13 16.72 1.41
N SER A 447 12.48 15.46 1.68
CA SER A 447 11.80 14.63 2.68
C SER A 447 11.86 15.27 4.07
N LEU A 448 13.05 15.67 4.51
CA LEU A 448 13.25 16.32 5.80
C LEU A 448 12.52 17.67 5.88
N ALA A 449 12.51 18.45 4.80
CA ALA A 449 11.76 19.72 4.73
C ALA A 449 10.25 19.50 4.89
N LYS A 450 9.75 18.31 4.55
CA LYS A 450 8.35 17.88 4.74
C LYS A 450 8.13 17.10 6.05
N ASN A 451 9.10 17.05 6.96
CA ASN A 451 9.09 16.29 8.20
C ASN A 451 8.89 14.77 8.00
N GLU A 452 9.43 14.22 6.91
CA GLU A 452 9.41 12.80 6.57
C GLU A 452 10.83 12.22 6.59
N PRO A 453 11.39 11.92 7.78
CA PRO A 453 12.77 11.44 7.88
C PRO A 453 12.95 9.98 7.46
N ASN A 454 11.86 9.18 7.38
CA ASN A 454 11.92 7.76 7.07
C ASN A 454 11.63 7.55 5.58
N VAL A 455 12.49 6.83 4.88
CA VAL A 455 12.39 6.61 3.43
C VAL A 455 12.57 5.14 3.10
N SER A 456 11.57 4.51 2.45
CA SER A 456 11.73 3.16 1.90
C SER A 456 12.42 3.25 0.53
N VAL A 457 13.39 2.38 0.27
CA VAL A 457 14.12 2.33 -1.01
C VAL A 457 14.08 0.92 -1.57
N GLY A 458 13.67 0.79 -2.84
CA GLY A 458 13.67 -0.47 -3.57
C GLY A 458 14.25 -0.31 -4.98
N ARG A 459 14.50 -1.42 -5.65
CA ARG A 459 14.98 -1.45 -7.03
C ARG A 459 14.35 -2.57 -7.84
N ASP A 460 14.30 -2.39 -9.17
CA ASP A 460 13.94 -3.45 -10.11
C ASP A 460 15.13 -4.40 -10.43
N GLY A 461 14.94 -5.29 -11.40
CA GLY A 461 15.91 -6.31 -11.79
C GLY A 461 17.07 -5.83 -12.69
N ARG A 462 17.16 -4.55 -13.04
CA ARG A 462 18.17 -4.03 -13.97
C ARG A 462 19.58 -4.18 -13.44
N LEU A 463 20.55 -4.50 -14.34
CA LEU A 463 21.95 -4.76 -13.96
C LEU A 463 22.63 -3.57 -13.28
N SER A 464 22.26 -2.34 -13.63
CA SER A 464 22.76 -1.11 -13.01
C SER A 464 22.15 -0.83 -11.63
N GLY A 465 21.08 -1.57 -11.25
CA GLY A 465 20.31 -1.34 -10.02
C GLY A 465 21.16 -1.39 -8.75
N PRO A 466 21.98 -2.44 -8.51
CA PRO A 466 22.74 -2.57 -7.26
C PRO A 466 23.70 -1.40 -6.98
N GLU A 467 24.42 -0.92 -7.98
CA GLU A 467 25.34 0.20 -7.83
C GLU A 467 24.60 1.53 -7.58
N LEU A 468 23.61 1.82 -8.41
CA LEU A 468 22.85 3.07 -8.32
C LEU A 468 22.05 3.17 -7.01
N VAL A 469 21.44 2.06 -6.54
CA VAL A 469 20.65 2.07 -5.30
C VAL A 469 21.54 2.28 -4.08
N GLN A 470 22.75 1.72 -4.07
CA GLN A 470 23.70 1.93 -2.99
C GLN A 470 24.04 3.42 -2.85
N GLN A 471 24.31 4.11 -3.96
CA GLN A 471 24.61 5.53 -3.96
C GLN A 471 23.39 6.40 -3.59
N LEU A 472 22.19 6.05 -4.06
CA LEU A 472 20.95 6.69 -3.65
C LEU A 472 20.76 6.60 -2.11
N ILE A 473 20.90 5.41 -1.55
CA ILE A 473 20.78 5.15 -0.10
C ILE A 473 21.82 5.96 0.67
N GLN A 474 23.06 6.01 0.20
CA GLN A 474 24.12 6.81 0.83
C GLN A 474 23.77 8.30 0.81
N GLY A 475 23.25 8.82 -0.30
CA GLY A 475 22.85 10.22 -0.40
C GLY A 475 21.70 10.57 0.55
N LEU A 476 20.71 9.69 0.70
CA LEU A 476 19.61 9.84 1.69
C LEU A 476 20.14 9.82 3.12
N HIS A 477 21.00 8.84 3.46
CA HIS A 477 21.66 8.72 4.76
C HIS A 477 22.44 9.98 5.14
N ASP A 478 23.25 10.54 4.20
CA ASP A 478 24.09 11.71 4.42
C ASP A 478 23.27 13.02 4.48
N SER A 479 22.00 12.98 4.09
CA SER A 479 21.04 14.05 4.35
C SER A 479 20.47 13.99 5.78
N GLY A 480 20.51 12.82 6.45
CA GLY A 480 19.95 12.58 7.76
C GLY A 480 18.69 11.71 7.76
N CYS A 481 18.34 11.07 6.63
CA CYS A 481 17.18 10.19 6.54
C CYS A 481 17.46 8.80 7.09
N HIS A 482 16.44 8.17 7.67
CA HIS A 482 16.41 6.76 8.04
C HIS A 482 15.89 5.95 6.85
N VAL A 483 16.72 5.07 6.32
CA VAL A 483 16.43 4.34 5.09
C VAL A 483 16.08 2.89 5.42
N SER A 484 14.89 2.45 4.97
CA SER A 484 14.50 1.04 4.93
C SER A 484 14.76 0.49 3.51
N ASP A 485 15.87 -0.22 3.33
CA ASP A 485 16.23 -0.88 2.06
C ASP A 485 15.41 -2.17 1.92
N VAL A 486 14.45 -2.17 1.00
CA VAL A 486 13.58 -3.33 0.72
C VAL A 486 14.12 -4.20 -0.43
N GLY A 487 15.27 -3.86 -1.00
CA GLY A 487 16.00 -4.68 -1.96
C GLY A 487 15.36 -4.75 -3.36
N LEU A 488 15.44 -5.95 -3.97
CA LEU A 488 14.85 -6.24 -5.27
C LEU A 488 13.35 -6.54 -5.11
N VAL A 489 12.52 -5.63 -5.56
CA VAL A 489 11.05 -5.72 -5.44
C VAL A 489 10.38 -5.13 -6.67
N PRO A 490 9.14 -5.50 -7.02
CA PRO A 490 8.33 -4.74 -7.97
C PRO A 490 7.93 -3.38 -7.37
N THR A 491 7.69 -2.39 -8.23
CA THR A 491 7.31 -1.02 -7.83
C THR A 491 6.12 -0.98 -6.87
N PRO A 492 5.03 -1.74 -7.07
CA PRO A 492 3.92 -1.74 -6.10
C PRO A 492 4.31 -2.24 -4.70
N ALA A 493 5.26 -3.17 -4.57
CA ALA A 493 5.74 -3.59 -3.26
C ALA A 493 6.54 -2.48 -2.55
N LEU A 494 7.26 -1.62 -3.29
CA LEU A 494 7.84 -0.41 -2.70
C LEU A 494 6.76 0.58 -2.27
N TYR A 495 5.75 0.83 -3.09
CA TYR A 495 4.65 1.71 -2.70
C TYR A 495 3.92 1.18 -1.46
N TYR A 496 3.75 -0.13 -1.37
CA TYR A 496 3.25 -0.78 -0.16
C TYR A 496 4.18 -0.54 1.03
N ALA A 497 5.50 -0.74 0.87
CA ALA A 497 6.50 -0.45 1.91
C ALA A 497 6.41 0.98 2.43
N ALA A 498 6.36 1.96 1.52
CA ALA A 498 6.21 3.37 1.86
C ALA A 498 4.94 3.64 2.69
N ASN A 499 3.83 2.92 2.42
CA ASN A 499 2.59 3.09 3.17
C ASN A 499 2.60 2.42 4.56
N VAL A 500 3.32 1.31 4.76
CA VAL A 500 3.25 0.49 5.98
C VAL A 500 4.47 0.58 6.89
N LEU A 501 5.65 1.03 6.37
CA LEU A 501 6.89 1.16 7.15
C LEU A 501 7.18 2.60 7.54
N ALA A 502 7.07 3.53 6.60
CA ALA A 502 7.62 4.87 6.77
C ALA A 502 6.65 5.92 6.22
N GLY A 503 6.28 6.91 6.95
CA GLY A 503 5.56 8.15 6.63
C GLY A 503 5.02 8.39 5.21
N LYS A 504 4.71 7.32 4.44
CA LYS A 504 4.30 7.33 3.04
C LYS A 504 5.37 7.90 2.10
N THR A 505 6.64 7.69 2.44
CA THR A 505 7.78 8.18 1.66
C THR A 505 8.60 7.01 1.15
N GLY A 506 8.92 7.03 -0.13
CA GLY A 506 9.71 5.96 -0.76
C GLY A 506 10.26 6.35 -2.13
N VAL A 507 11.34 5.68 -2.51
CA VAL A 507 12.01 5.85 -3.80
C VAL A 507 12.21 4.50 -4.46
N MET A 508 11.65 4.34 -5.65
CA MET A 508 11.88 3.18 -6.50
C MET A 508 12.92 3.49 -7.55
N LEU A 509 14.01 2.74 -7.57
CA LEU A 509 15.00 2.77 -8.64
C LEU A 509 14.56 1.81 -9.74
N THR A 510 14.12 2.35 -10.87
CA THR A 510 13.57 1.56 -11.98
C THR A 510 13.65 2.30 -13.31
N GLY A 511 13.82 1.52 -14.38
CA GLY A 511 13.60 1.98 -15.75
C GLY A 511 12.20 1.65 -16.28
N SER A 512 11.30 1.05 -15.45
CA SER A 512 9.96 0.57 -15.87
C SER A 512 10.06 -0.29 -17.16
N HIS A 513 9.25 0.01 -18.17
CA HIS A 513 9.26 -0.62 -19.49
C HIS A 513 10.34 -0.09 -20.46
N ASN A 514 11.25 0.79 -20.04
CA ASN A 514 12.32 1.30 -20.94
C ASN A 514 13.36 0.21 -21.26
N PRO A 515 14.16 0.36 -22.33
CA PRO A 515 15.26 -0.53 -22.64
C PRO A 515 16.23 -0.76 -21.47
N ARG A 516 17.03 -1.83 -21.55
CA ARG A 516 17.89 -2.30 -20.45
C ARG A 516 18.94 -1.29 -19.98
N ASP A 517 19.35 -0.38 -20.84
CA ASP A 517 20.32 0.66 -20.60
C ASP A 517 19.75 1.91 -19.87
N TYR A 518 18.43 1.97 -19.69
CA TYR A 518 17.77 3.01 -18.91
C TYR A 518 17.67 2.64 -17.43
N ASN A 519 17.71 3.66 -16.57
CA ASN A 519 17.27 3.56 -15.17
C ASN A 519 16.73 4.92 -14.71
N GLY A 520 16.15 4.99 -13.49
CA GLY A 520 15.57 6.23 -12.99
C GLY A 520 14.94 6.10 -11.61
N PHE A 521 14.18 7.11 -11.21
CA PHE A 521 13.64 7.23 -9.86
C PHE A 521 12.16 7.60 -9.91
N LYS A 522 11.28 6.73 -9.39
CA LYS A 522 9.90 7.05 -9.05
C LYS A 522 9.87 7.45 -7.56
N ILE A 523 9.38 8.63 -7.25
CA ILE A 523 9.56 9.25 -5.94
C ILE A 523 8.19 9.57 -5.33
N VAL A 524 7.98 9.13 -4.09
CA VAL A 524 6.81 9.46 -3.27
C VAL A 524 7.31 10.11 -1.99
N ILE A 525 6.79 11.28 -1.62
CA ILE A 525 7.10 11.95 -0.34
C ILE A 525 5.79 12.34 0.33
N ALA A 526 5.59 11.92 1.57
CA ALA A 526 4.37 12.16 2.35
C ALA A 526 3.09 11.66 1.63
N GLY A 527 3.20 10.56 0.86
CA GLY A 527 2.12 10.02 0.03
C GLY A 527 1.88 10.79 -1.27
N ASP A 528 2.66 11.81 -1.59
CA ASP A 528 2.58 12.54 -2.86
C ASP A 528 3.60 12.01 -3.86
N THR A 529 3.16 11.43 -4.97
CA THR A 529 4.05 11.04 -6.06
C THR A 529 4.51 12.29 -6.79
N LEU A 530 5.80 12.56 -6.78
CA LEU A 530 6.35 13.80 -7.33
C LEU A 530 6.13 13.89 -8.85
N ALA A 531 5.74 15.09 -9.29
CA ALA A 531 5.51 15.38 -10.70
C ALA A 531 5.78 16.86 -11.01
N ASN A 532 6.04 17.17 -12.27
CA ASN A 532 6.19 18.53 -12.82
C ASN A 532 7.08 19.44 -11.94
N GLU A 533 6.49 20.47 -11.34
CA GLU A 533 7.19 21.47 -10.54
C GLU A 533 7.95 20.85 -9.34
N GLN A 534 7.43 19.75 -8.79
CA GLN A 534 8.06 19.06 -7.66
C GLN A 534 9.37 18.34 -8.08
N ILE A 535 9.40 17.74 -9.27
CA ILE A 535 10.63 17.18 -9.86
C ILE A 535 11.62 18.30 -10.18
N GLN A 536 11.15 19.44 -10.73
CA GLN A 536 11.98 20.60 -11.00
C GLN A 536 12.51 21.27 -9.73
N ALA A 537 11.76 21.18 -8.61
CA ALA A 537 12.22 21.64 -7.31
C ALA A 537 13.43 20.85 -6.81
N LEU A 538 13.46 19.50 -6.99
CA LEU A 538 14.65 18.68 -6.68
C LEU A 538 15.87 19.12 -7.53
N HIS A 539 15.65 19.37 -8.81
CA HIS A 539 16.70 19.86 -9.71
C HIS A 539 17.22 21.24 -9.28
N THR A 540 16.32 22.13 -8.85
CA THR A 540 16.69 23.45 -8.33
C THR A 540 17.52 23.33 -7.06
N ARG A 541 17.17 22.43 -6.12
CA ARG A 541 17.97 22.15 -4.91
C ARG A 541 19.40 21.74 -5.26
N LEU A 542 19.55 20.88 -6.27
CA LEU A 542 20.87 20.46 -6.76
C LEU A 542 21.67 21.65 -7.35
N LYS A 543 21.03 22.48 -8.19
CA LYS A 543 21.67 23.65 -8.82
C LYS A 543 22.08 24.71 -7.81
N THR A 544 21.30 24.90 -6.76
CA THR A 544 21.55 25.92 -5.72
C THR A 544 22.34 25.38 -4.53
N ASN A 545 22.66 24.08 -4.52
CA ASN A 545 23.28 23.38 -3.40
C ASN A 545 22.49 23.52 -2.08
N ASP A 546 21.14 23.60 -2.17
CA ASP A 546 20.22 23.64 -1.02
C ASP A 546 19.99 22.23 -0.50
N LEU A 547 21.02 21.66 0.14
CA LEU A 547 21.07 20.26 0.57
C LEU A 547 21.33 20.18 2.07
N THR A 548 20.42 19.47 2.77
CA THR A 548 20.56 19.19 4.21
C THR A 548 21.69 18.18 4.43
N THR A 549 22.51 18.41 5.44
CA THR A 549 23.57 17.47 5.86
C THR A 549 23.23 16.91 7.24
N GLY A 550 23.26 15.60 7.37
CA GLY A 550 22.98 14.88 8.60
C GLY A 550 23.56 13.48 8.58
N LYS A 551 23.20 12.68 9.58
CA LYS A 551 23.56 11.27 9.65
C LYS A 551 22.31 10.48 9.98
N GLY A 552 21.83 9.70 9.02
CA GLY A 552 20.67 8.83 9.16
C GLY A 552 21.03 7.44 9.68
N SER A 553 20.19 6.48 9.35
CA SER A 553 20.42 5.04 9.57
C SER A 553 19.98 4.26 8.33
N ILE A 554 20.51 3.08 8.15
CA ILE A 554 20.13 2.16 7.06
C ILE A 554 19.78 0.82 7.70
N GLU A 555 18.62 0.28 7.34
CA GLU A 555 18.18 -1.06 7.71
C GLU A 555 17.70 -1.83 6.48
N LYS A 556 17.90 -3.15 6.45
CA LYS A 556 17.30 -4.02 5.42
C LYS A 556 16.00 -4.58 5.94
N VAL A 557 14.96 -4.50 5.11
CA VAL A 557 13.60 -4.93 5.48
C VAL A 557 13.04 -5.84 4.40
N ASP A 558 12.63 -7.04 4.77
CA ASP A 558 11.83 -7.89 3.88
C ASP A 558 10.38 -7.43 3.90
N ILE A 559 9.92 -6.90 2.76
CA ILE A 559 8.55 -6.42 2.59
C ILE A 559 7.67 -7.40 1.81
N LEU A 560 8.28 -8.33 1.04
CA LEU A 560 7.53 -9.19 0.13
C LEU A 560 6.56 -10.10 0.87
N ASP A 561 6.94 -10.68 2.00
CA ASP A 561 6.06 -11.51 2.83
C ASP A 561 4.82 -10.74 3.31
N ARG A 562 4.97 -9.48 3.68
CA ARG A 562 3.85 -8.65 4.15
C ARG A 562 2.93 -8.26 2.99
N TYR A 563 3.50 -7.90 1.85
CA TYR A 563 2.76 -7.60 0.62
C TYR A 563 1.98 -8.83 0.13
N PHE A 564 2.63 -9.99 0.10
CA PHE A 564 2.03 -11.28 -0.23
C PHE A 564 0.82 -11.59 0.65
N LYS A 565 0.97 -11.53 1.98
CA LYS A 565 -0.11 -11.78 2.93
C LYS A 565 -1.27 -10.81 2.76
N GLN A 566 -0.97 -9.52 2.59
CA GLN A 566 -1.99 -8.50 2.42
C GLN A 566 -2.89 -8.77 1.21
N ILE A 567 -2.33 -9.28 0.09
CA ILE A 567 -3.11 -9.61 -1.10
C ILE A 567 -3.84 -10.93 -0.93
N THR A 568 -3.19 -11.97 -0.40
CA THR A 568 -3.82 -13.29 -0.23
C THR A 568 -4.89 -13.32 0.86
N GLU A 569 -4.86 -12.40 1.80
CA GLU A 569 -5.93 -12.20 2.80
C GLU A 569 -7.11 -11.39 2.25
N ASP A 570 -6.88 -10.53 1.24
CA ASP A 570 -7.89 -9.68 0.63
C ASP A 570 -8.66 -10.36 -0.51
N VAL A 571 -7.97 -11.14 -1.35
CA VAL A 571 -8.51 -11.69 -2.61
C VAL A 571 -8.82 -13.18 -2.45
N VAL A 572 -10.04 -13.59 -2.84
CA VAL A 572 -10.48 -14.99 -2.77
C VAL A 572 -11.12 -15.42 -4.09
N LEU A 573 -10.57 -16.44 -4.71
CA LEU A 573 -11.10 -17.02 -5.94
C LEU A 573 -12.24 -18.03 -5.65
N ALA A 574 -13.34 -17.92 -6.40
CA ALA A 574 -14.48 -18.84 -6.28
C ALA A 574 -14.20 -20.22 -6.91
N ARG A 575 -13.27 -20.32 -7.87
CA ARG A 575 -12.82 -21.56 -8.49
C ARG A 575 -11.34 -21.50 -8.84
N ARG A 576 -10.73 -22.65 -8.99
CA ARG A 576 -9.35 -22.76 -9.51
C ARG A 576 -9.29 -22.24 -10.95
N MET A 577 -8.28 -21.43 -11.24
CA MET A 577 -8.03 -20.84 -12.55
C MET A 577 -6.66 -21.32 -13.06
N LYS A 578 -6.56 -21.66 -14.36
CA LYS A 578 -5.30 -22.01 -15.03
C LYS A 578 -4.78 -20.79 -15.77
N VAL A 579 -3.60 -20.29 -15.40
CA VAL A 579 -3.11 -18.98 -15.83
C VAL A 579 -1.68 -19.08 -16.35
N VAL A 580 -1.40 -18.53 -17.53
CA VAL A 580 -0.03 -18.28 -18.00
C VAL A 580 0.41 -16.94 -17.46
N VAL A 581 1.56 -16.89 -16.79
CA VAL A 581 2.10 -15.66 -16.18
C VAL A 581 3.42 -15.31 -16.85
N ASP A 582 3.45 -14.21 -17.56
CA ASP A 582 4.62 -13.67 -18.24
C ASP A 582 5.14 -12.45 -17.47
N CYS A 583 6.34 -12.57 -16.91
CA CYS A 583 6.99 -11.48 -16.19
C CYS A 583 8.01 -10.72 -17.07
N GLY A 584 8.22 -11.10 -18.33
CA GLY A 584 9.17 -10.47 -19.26
C GLY A 584 10.58 -10.32 -18.66
N ASN A 585 11.00 -11.25 -17.80
CA ASN A 585 12.24 -11.19 -16.98
C ASN A 585 12.29 -9.97 -16.02
N GLY A 586 11.16 -9.34 -15.74
CA GLY A 586 11.04 -8.18 -14.87
C GLY A 586 10.89 -8.51 -13.38
N ALA A 587 10.82 -7.46 -12.56
CA ALA A 587 10.77 -7.57 -11.09
C ALA A 587 9.51 -8.26 -10.54
N ALA A 588 8.41 -8.34 -11.32
CA ALA A 588 7.22 -9.08 -10.93
C ALA A 588 7.51 -10.57 -10.69
N GLY A 589 8.55 -11.13 -11.36
CA GLY A 589 8.96 -12.53 -11.24
C GLY A 589 9.33 -12.97 -9.82
N VAL A 590 9.75 -12.04 -8.95
CA VAL A 590 10.12 -12.39 -7.56
C VAL A 590 8.92 -12.80 -6.69
N ILE A 591 7.68 -12.47 -7.11
CA ILE A 591 6.51 -12.69 -6.24
C ILE A 591 5.23 -13.09 -7.00
N ALA A 592 5.00 -12.61 -8.22
CA ALA A 592 3.70 -12.78 -8.89
C ALA A 592 3.32 -14.24 -9.11
N PRO A 593 4.20 -15.16 -9.58
CA PRO A 593 3.84 -16.56 -9.76
C PRO A 593 3.40 -17.23 -8.46
N GLN A 594 4.18 -17.08 -7.40
CA GLN A 594 3.92 -17.68 -6.08
C GLN A 594 2.65 -17.12 -5.44
N LEU A 595 2.42 -15.80 -5.58
CA LEU A 595 1.24 -15.14 -5.05
C LEU A 595 -0.04 -15.64 -5.73
N LEU A 596 -0.03 -15.75 -7.06
CA LEU A 596 -1.19 -16.24 -7.80
C LEU A 596 -1.43 -17.74 -7.56
N GLU A 597 -0.38 -18.53 -7.36
CA GLU A 597 -0.50 -19.94 -6.93
C GLU A 597 -1.18 -20.04 -5.56
N ALA A 598 -0.78 -19.20 -4.60
CA ALA A 598 -1.40 -19.14 -3.27
C ALA A 598 -2.88 -18.73 -3.31
N LEU A 599 -3.31 -17.98 -4.34
CA LEU A 599 -4.72 -17.69 -4.61
C LEU A 599 -5.48 -18.85 -5.29
N ASN A 600 -4.92 -20.08 -5.29
CA ASN A 600 -5.50 -21.28 -5.88
C ASN A 600 -5.51 -21.30 -7.42
N CYS A 601 -4.52 -20.66 -8.06
CA CYS A 601 -4.31 -20.77 -9.51
C CYS A 601 -3.38 -21.94 -9.85
N GLU A 602 -3.55 -22.51 -11.03
CA GLU A 602 -2.58 -23.35 -11.69
C GLU A 602 -1.71 -22.48 -12.59
N ILE A 603 -0.47 -22.23 -12.15
CA ILE A 603 0.41 -21.27 -12.82
C ILE A 603 1.29 -21.98 -13.86
N ILE A 604 1.35 -21.39 -15.05
CA ILE A 604 2.31 -21.75 -16.09
C ILE A 604 3.24 -20.52 -16.23
N PRO A 605 4.45 -20.58 -15.65
CA PRO A 605 5.38 -19.46 -15.69
C PRO A 605 5.98 -19.31 -17.10
N LEU A 606 6.13 -18.05 -17.52
CA LEU A 606 6.77 -17.63 -18.75
C LEU A 606 7.70 -16.45 -18.43
N PHE A 607 9.00 -16.62 -18.66
CA PHE A 607 10.02 -15.58 -18.43
C PHE A 607 9.95 -14.93 -17.04
N CYS A 608 9.73 -15.74 -15.98
CA CYS A 608 9.58 -15.26 -14.61
C CYS A 608 10.92 -15.11 -13.84
N ASP A 609 12.02 -15.66 -14.37
CA ASP A 609 13.35 -15.44 -13.80
C ASP A 609 13.79 -13.99 -14.06
N VAL A 610 14.17 -13.26 -13.01
CA VAL A 610 14.57 -11.86 -13.13
C VAL A 610 15.91 -11.73 -13.84
N ASP A 611 15.94 -11.11 -15.01
CA ASP A 611 17.14 -10.83 -15.76
C ASP A 611 17.09 -9.42 -16.37
N GLY A 612 17.95 -8.51 -15.88
CA GLY A 612 18.03 -7.12 -16.33
C GLY A 612 18.47 -6.92 -17.77
N ASN A 613 18.81 -7.99 -18.50
CA ASN A 613 19.07 -7.96 -19.94
C ASN A 613 17.78 -8.07 -20.77
N PHE A 614 16.68 -8.58 -20.17
CA PHE A 614 15.41 -8.85 -20.86
C PHE A 614 15.60 -9.71 -22.13
N PRO A 615 16.14 -10.95 -22.02
CA PRO A 615 16.65 -11.70 -23.17
C PRO A 615 15.56 -12.24 -24.09
N ASN A 616 14.31 -12.37 -23.63
CA ASN A 616 13.23 -12.99 -24.39
C ASN A 616 12.43 -11.96 -25.20
N HIS A 617 11.84 -11.02 -24.57
CA HIS A 617 11.18 -9.87 -25.21
C HIS A 617 11.28 -8.63 -24.33
N HIS A 618 10.93 -7.48 -24.90
CA HIS A 618 10.90 -6.23 -24.17
C HIS A 618 9.74 -6.24 -23.16
N PRO A 619 9.94 -5.93 -21.86
CA PRO A 619 8.92 -6.05 -20.83
C PRO A 619 7.93 -4.87 -20.85
N ASP A 620 7.16 -4.77 -21.93
CA ASP A 620 6.11 -3.76 -22.16
C ASP A 620 4.84 -4.43 -22.67
N PRO A 621 3.89 -4.82 -21.81
CA PRO A 621 2.65 -5.49 -22.17
C PRO A 621 1.68 -4.58 -22.95
N GLY A 622 1.95 -3.29 -23.06
CA GLY A 622 1.18 -2.36 -23.89
C GLY A 622 1.37 -2.56 -25.39
N LYS A 623 2.37 -3.35 -25.79
CA LYS A 623 2.70 -3.63 -27.19
C LYS A 623 2.36 -5.05 -27.58
N PRO A 624 1.49 -5.25 -28.59
CA PRO A 624 1.07 -6.58 -29.05
C PRO A 624 2.22 -7.52 -29.43
N GLU A 625 3.31 -6.98 -29.99
CA GLU A 625 4.50 -7.75 -30.36
C GLU A 625 5.18 -8.44 -29.16
N ASN A 626 5.06 -7.90 -27.96
CA ASN A 626 5.62 -8.47 -26.74
C ASN A 626 4.71 -9.53 -26.08
N LEU A 627 3.50 -9.72 -26.62
CA LEU A 627 2.52 -10.70 -26.10
C LEU A 627 2.43 -11.97 -26.97
N VAL A 628 3.25 -12.09 -27.99
CA VAL A 628 3.17 -13.21 -28.96
C VAL A 628 3.42 -14.55 -28.27
N ASP A 629 4.43 -14.65 -27.42
CA ASP A 629 4.77 -15.87 -26.69
C ASP A 629 3.69 -16.23 -25.66
N LEU A 630 3.16 -15.23 -24.97
CA LEU A 630 2.05 -15.38 -24.02
C LEU A 630 0.80 -15.93 -24.74
N ILE A 631 0.43 -15.34 -25.90
CA ILE A 631 -0.72 -15.79 -26.72
C ILE A 631 -0.53 -17.23 -27.17
N ALA A 632 0.67 -17.57 -27.64
CA ALA A 632 1.00 -18.92 -28.07
C ALA A 632 0.87 -19.91 -26.90
N LYS A 633 1.40 -19.56 -25.73
CA LYS A 633 1.40 -20.41 -24.54
C LYS A 633 0.00 -20.61 -23.96
N VAL A 634 -0.84 -19.57 -23.95
CA VAL A 634 -2.25 -19.69 -23.54
C VAL A 634 -2.99 -20.69 -24.42
N LYS A 635 -2.84 -20.60 -25.75
CA LYS A 635 -3.47 -21.52 -26.71
C LYS A 635 -2.94 -22.95 -26.61
N GLU A 636 -1.62 -23.11 -26.44
CA GLU A 636 -0.95 -24.41 -26.29
C GLU A 636 -1.46 -25.15 -25.07
N THR A 637 -1.60 -24.45 -23.95
CA THR A 637 -1.91 -25.07 -22.66
C THR A 637 -3.40 -25.13 -22.36
N GLY A 638 -4.23 -24.43 -23.14
CA GLY A 638 -5.66 -24.26 -22.85
C GLY A 638 -5.92 -23.55 -21.53
N ALA A 639 -5.10 -22.53 -21.20
CA ALA A 639 -5.26 -21.75 -19.99
C ALA A 639 -6.54 -20.88 -20.04
N ASP A 640 -7.11 -20.58 -18.88
CA ASP A 640 -8.28 -19.70 -18.75
C ASP A 640 -7.95 -18.27 -19.22
N LEU A 641 -6.70 -17.79 -19.00
CA LEU A 641 -6.17 -16.53 -19.50
C LEU A 641 -4.65 -16.46 -19.39
N GLY A 642 -4.06 -15.42 -19.99
CA GLY A 642 -2.68 -15.03 -19.85
C GLY A 642 -2.55 -13.65 -19.20
N LEU A 643 -1.55 -13.49 -18.34
CA LEU A 643 -1.20 -12.23 -17.65
C LEU A 643 0.24 -11.87 -18.01
N ALA A 644 0.48 -10.61 -18.39
CA ALA A 644 1.81 -10.08 -18.64
C ALA A 644 2.09 -8.87 -17.75
N PHE A 645 3.30 -8.77 -17.19
CA PHE A 645 3.74 -7.65 -16.37
C PHE A 645 4.87 -6.88 -17.07
N ASP A 646 4.95 -5.57 -16.79
CA ASP A 646 6.08 -4.78 -17.27
C ASP A 646 7.32 -4.93 -16.37
N GLY A 647 8.42 -4.29 -16.75
CA GLY A 647 9.72 -4.50 -16.12
C GLY A 647 9.78 -4.27 -14.61
N ASP A 648 8.91 -3.45 -14.06
CA ASP A 648 8.81 -3.20 -12.61
C ASP A 648 7.44 -3.55 -12.00
N GLY A 649 6.54 -4.18 -12.79
CA GLY A 649 5.34 -4.84 -12.28
C GLY A 649 4.20 -3.93 -11.89
N ASP A 650 4.21 -2.65 -12.28
CA ASP A 650 3.13 -1.72 -12.00
C ASP A 650 2.05 -1.66 -13.11
N ARG A 651 2.24 -2.43 -14.21
CA ARG A 651 1.27 -2.60 -15.29
C ARG A 651 0.93 -4.08 -15.50
N VAL A 652 -0.29 -4.31 -15.99
CA VAL A 652 -0.76 -5.63 -16.38
C VAL A 652 -1.35 -5.62 -17.78
N GLY A 653 -0.92 -6.56 -18.62
CA GLY A 653 -1.53 -6.94 -19.89
C GLY A 653 -2.30 -8.25 -19.75
N VAL A 654 -3.40 -8.40 -20.47
CA VAL A 654 -4.30 -9.54 -20.36
C VAL A 654 -4.57 -10.15 -21.73
N VAL A 655 -4.51 -11.46 -21.80
CA VAL A 655 -4.84 -12.25 -22.98
C VAL A 655 -5.93 -13.28 -22.61
N THR A 656 -7.03 -13.32 -23.35
CA THR A 656 -8.13 -14.27 -23.11
C THR A 656 -7.72 -15.71 -23.45
N ASN A 657 -8.53 -16.67 -23.02
CA ASN A 657 -8.36 -18.10 -23.35
C ASN A 657 -8.31 -18.42 -24.87
N THR A 658 -8.80 -17.55 -25.73
CA THR A 658 -8.73 -17.68 -27.20
C THR A 658 -7.49 -17.00 -27.80
N GLY A 659 -6.72 -16.26 -26.99
CA GLY A 659 -5.53 -15.52 -27.40
C GLY A 659 -5.81 -14.10 -27.87
N ASN A 660 -6.99 -13.54 -27.58
CA ASN A 660 -7.31 -12.14 -27.85
C ASN A 660 -6.76 -11.23 -26.76
N ILE A 661 -6.17 -10.12 -27.16
CA ILE A 661 -5.64 -9.10 -26.23
C ILE A 661 -6.80 -8.28 -25.65
N VAL A 662 -6.87 -8.18 -24.32
CA VAL A 662 -7.78 -7.28 -23.63
C VAL A 662 -7.04 -5.97 -23.36
N PHE A 663 -7.39 -4.93 -24.07
CA PHE A 663 -6.79 -3.62 -23.86
C PHE A 663 -7.17 -3.04 -22.48
N PRO A 664 -6.29 -2.23 -21.85
CA PRO A 664 -6.48 -1.76 -20.46
C PRO A 664 -7.77 -0.99 -20.21
N ASP A 665 -8.27 -0.23 -21.20
CA ASP A 665 -9.54 0.48 -21.09
C ASP A 665 -10.76 -0.47 -21.07
N ARG A 666 -10.67 -1.64 -21.72
CA ARG A 666 -11.68 -2.71 -21.63
C ARG A 666 -11.57 -3.47 -20.30
N LEU A 667 -10.35 -3.71 -19.83
CA LEU A 667 -10.11 -4.26 -18.49
C LEU A 667 -10.72 -3.34 -17.42
N LEU A 668 -10.56 -2.03 -17.58
CA LEU A 668 -11.15 -1.03 -16.71
C LEU A 668 -12.68 -1.04 -16.71
N MET A 669 -13.34 -1.42 -17.82
CA MET A 669 -14.81 -1.59 -17.87
C MET A 669 -15.26 -2.68 -16.89
N LEU A 670 -14.56 -3.83 -16.87
CA LEU A 670 -14.86 -4.93 -15.95
C LEU A 670 -14.63 -4.53 -14.50
N PHE A 671 -13.51 -3.89 -14.20
CA PHE A 671 -13.21 -3.39 -12.86
C PHE A 671 -14.19 -2.31 -12.40
N ALA A 672 -14.60 -1.40 -13.30
CA ALA A 672 -15.59 -0.39 -12.98
C ALA A 672 -16.95 -1.00 -12.64
N LYS A 673 -17.40 -2.01 -13.40
CA LYS A 673 -18.62 -2.78 -13.10
C LYS A 673 -18.54 -3.39 -11.69
N ASP A 674 -17.42 -4.04 -11.37
CA ASP A 674 -17.22 -4.70 -10.08
C ASP A 674 -17.20 -3.67 -8.93
N VAL A 675 -16.36 -2.63 -9.00
CA VAL A 675 -16.20 -1.63 -7.94
C VAL A 675 -17.49 -0.84 -7.72
N VAL A 676 -18.16 -0.38 -8.80
CA VAL A 676 -19.39 0.40 -8.70
C VAL A 676 -20.55 -0.45 -8.14
N SER A 677 -20.61 -1.76 -8.46
CA SER A 677 -21.65 -2.65 -7.92
C SER A 677 -21.66 -2.70 -6.39
N ARG A 678 -20.47 -2.60 -5.78
CA ARG A 678 -20.31 -2.56 -4.31
C ARG A 678 -20.31 -1.13 -3.75
N ASN A 679 -19.98 -0.13 -4.58
CA ASN A 679 -19.85 1.27 -4.20
C ASN A 679 -20.61 2.18 -5.16
N PRO A 680 -21.95 2.19 -5.14
CA PRO A 680 -22.74 3.06 -6.01
C PRO A 680 -22.38 4.54 -5.82
N GLY A 681 -22.22 5.27 -6.93
CA GLY A 681 -21.78 6.66 -6.92
C GLY A 681 -20.27 6.87 -6.84
N ALA A 682 -19.45 5.78 -6.87
CA ALA A 682 -17.99 5.90 -6.89
C ALA A 682 -17.48 6.67 -8.12
N ASP A 683 -16.48 7.53 -7.90
CA ASP A 683 -15.70 8.13 -8.97
C ASP A 683 -14.77 7.09 -9.58
N ILE A 684 -14.80 6.98 -10.90
CA ILE A 684 -13.89 6.14 -11.69
C ILE A 684 -13.10 7.05 -12.63
N ILE A 685 -11.79 7.12 -12.41
CA ILE A 685 -10.90 7.97 -13.20
C ILE A 685 -10.31 7.15 -14.36
N PHE A 686 -10.22 7.75 -15.53
CA PHE A 686 -9.54 7.18 -16.69
C PHE A 686 -8.87 8.28 -17.52
N ASP A 687 -7.78 7.90 -18.22
CA ASP A 687 -7.03 8.88 -18.99
C ASP A 687 -7.70 9.22 -20.34
N VAL A 688 -7.26 10.33 -20.94
CA VAL A 688 -7.83 10.84 -22.20
C VAL A 688 -7.67 9.89 -23.39
N LYS A 689 -6.81 8.87 -23.30
CA LYS A 689 -6.59 7.87 -24.34
C LYS A 689 -7.60 6.73 -24.32
N CYS A 690 -8.34 6.58 -23.23
CA CYS A 690 -9.32 5.51 -23.07
C CYS A 690 -10.52 5.67 -23.98
N THR A 691 -11.16 4.53 -24.28
CA THR A 691 -12.35 4.44 -25.12
C THR A 691 -13.49 5.34 -24.63
N ARG A 692 -14.22 5.93 -25.58
CA ARG A 692 -15.45 6.69 -25.28
C ARG A 692 -16.55 5.87 -24.59
N ARG A 693 -16.48 4.53 -24.68
CA ARG A 693 -17.48 3.61 -24.12
C ARG A 693 -17.44 3.55 -22.59
N LEU A 694 -16.33 3.95 -21.95
CA LEU A 694 -16.23 3.99 -20.47
C LEU A 694 -17.22 4.97 -19.84
N THR A 695 -17.38 6.18 -20.38
CA THR A 695 -18.27 7.20 -19.80
C THR A 695 -19.73 6.74 -19.68
N PRO A 696 -20.41 6.27 -20.74
CA PRO A 696 -21.78 5.80 -20.62
C PRO A 696 -21.90 4.55 -19.75
N LEU A 697 -20.96 3.60 -19.85
CA LEU A 697 -20.98 2.35 -19.13
C LEU A 697 -20.81 2.55 -17.61
N ILE A 698 -19.90 3.40 -17.17
CA ILE A 698 -19.73 3.74 -15.75
C ILE A 698 -21.00 4.38 -15.18
N ARG A 699 -21.67 5.27 -15.96
CA ARG A 699 -22.95 5.88 -15.58
C ARG A 699 -24.08 4.84 -15.51
N GLU A 700 -24.13 3.92 -16.45
CA GLU A 700 -25.10 2.81 -16.47
C GLU A 700 -25.00 1.96 -15.21
N TYR A 701 -23.78 1.69 -14.74
CA TYR A 701 -23.54 0.97 -13.47
C TYR A 701 -23.81 1.81 -12.23
N GLY A 702 -24.07 3.13 -12.38
CA GLY A 702 -24.33 4.03 -11.27
C GLY A 702 -23.09 4.70 -10.68
N GLY A 703 -21.94 4.66 -11.37
CA GLY A 703 -20.71 5.38 -11.02
C GLY A 703 -20.61 6.76 -11.65
N ARG A 704 -19.58 7.52 -11.30
CA ARG A 704 -19.25 8.83 -11.87
C ARG A 704 -17.96 8.73 -12.68
N PRO A 705 -18.03 8.86 -14.03
CA PRO A 705 -16.85 8.84 -14.88
C PRO A 705 -16.08 10.16 -14.78
N VAL A 706 -14.77 10.10 -14.59
CA VAL A 706 -13.86 11.25 -14.51
C VAL A 706 -12.72 11.06 -15.49
N MET A 707 -12.75 11.74 -16.63
CA MET A 707 -11.64 11.76 -17.58
C MET A 707 -10.52 12.66 -17.04
N TRP A 708 -9.25 12.24 -17.12
CA TRP A 708 -8.12 12.99 -16.61
C TRP A 708 -6.90 12.92 -17.53
N LYS A 709 -5.83 13.63 -17.14
CA LYS A 709 -4.55 13.64 -17.85
C LYS A 709 -3.85 12.29 -17.74
N THR A 710 -3.14 11.87 -18.76
CA THR A 710 -2.26 10.71 -18.77
C THR A 710 -1.04 10.95 -17.88
N GLY A 711 -0.68 9.98 -17.05
CA GLY A 711 0.50 9.96 -16.19
C GLY A 711 0.16 9.45 -14.79
N HIS A 712 0.78 8.33 -14.40
CA HIS A 712 0.48 7.61 -13.15
C HIS A 712 0.52 8.51 -11.91
N SER A 713 1.48 9.46 -11.82
CA SER A 713 1.54 10.42 -10.71
C SER A 713 0.37 11.39 -10.71
N LEU A 714 -0.07 11.87 -11.90
CA LEU A 714 -1.20 12.78 -12.05
C LEU A 714 -2.53 12.10 -11.70
N ILE A 715 -2.67 10.83 -12.06
CA ILE A 715 -3.83 9.98 -11.69
C ILE A 715 -3.85 9.75 -10.18
N LYS A 716 -2.73 9.34 -9.55
CA LYS A 716 -2.63 9.17 -8.08
C LYS A 716 -2.99 10.45 -7.32
N LYS A 717 -2.51 11.60 -7.80
CA LYS A 717 -2.88 12.91 -7.24
C LYS A 717 -4.39 13.16 -7.36
N LYS A 718 -4.95 12.93 -8.55
CA LYS A 718 -6.39 13.12 -8.78
C LYS A 718 -7.26 12.19 -7.95
N MET A 719 -6.85 10.94 -7.77
CA MET A 719 -7.55 9.99 -6.89
C MET A 719 -7.59 10.46 -5.43
N ARG A 720 -6.49 11.04 -4.93
CA ARG A 720 -6.48 11.61 -3.57
C ARG A 720 -7.42 12.81 -3.44
N GLU A 721 -7.41 13.70 -4.43
CA GLU A 721 -8.25 14.91 -4.46
C GLU A 721 -9.74 14.57 -4.52
N SER A 722 -10.13 13.63 -5.38
CA SER A 722 -11.53 13.27 -5.62
C SER A 722 -12.07 12.20 -4.68
N GLY A 723 -11.19 11.42 -4.07
CA GLY A 723 -11.57 10.23 -3.31
C GLY A 723 -11.94 9.03 -4.19
N ALA A 724 -11.65 9.05 -5.50
CA ALA A 724 -11.96 7.98 -6.44
C ALA A 724 -11.47 6.61 -5.95
N LEU A 725 -12.30 5.59 -6.15
CA LEU A 725 -12.05 4.23 -5.68
C LEU A 725 -11.31 3.35 -6.69
N LEU A 726 -11.34 3.74 -7.96
CA LEU A 726 -10.67 3.04 -9.06
C LEU A 726 -10.18 4.06 -10.08
N ALA A 727 -9.01 3.80 -10.65
CA ALA A 727 -8.53 4.51 -11.82
C ALA A 727 -7.81 3.57 -12.78
N GLY A 728 -7.68 3.98 -14.05
CA GLY A 728 -6.93 3.23 -15.04
C GLY A 728 -6.44 4.10 -16.19
N GLU A 729 -5.31 3.69 -16.76
CA GLU A 729 -4.72 4.29 -17.95
C GLU A 729 -4.67 3.29 -19.10
N MET A 730 -4.75 3.80 -20.33
CA MET A 730 -4.57 2.99 -21.54
C MET A 730 -3.19 2.30 -21.61
N SER A 731 -2.22 2.78 -20.84
CA SER A 731 -0.87 2.20 -20.73
C SER A 731 -0.79 0.91 -19.88
N GLY A 732 -1.87 0.53 -19.18
CA GLY A 732 -1.92 -0.66 -18.32
C GLY A 732 -1.75 -0.40 -16.83
N HIS A 733 -1.51 0.84 -16.41
CA HIS A 733 -1.56 1.20 -14.99
C HIS A 733 -3.01 1.17 -14.49
N ILE A 734 -3.28 0.37 -13.47
CA ILE A 734 -4.58 0.27 -12.80
C ILE A 734 -4.36 0.57 -11.31
N PHE A 735 -5.25 1.37 -10.74
CA PHE A 735 -5.15 1.91 -9.40
C PHE A 735 -6.41 1.56 -8.62
N PHE A 736 -6.31 0.63 -7.68
CA PHE A 736 -7.38 0.34 -6.76
C PHE A 736 -7.20 1.10 -5.45
N LYS A 737 -8.21 1.88 -5.04
CA LYS A 737 -8.34 2.42 -3.69
C LYS A 737 -9.44 1.70 -2.92
N GLU A 738 -10.35 1.06 -3.64
CA GLU A 738 -11.30 0.11 -3.08
C GLU A 738 -10.55 -1.14 -2.65
N ARG A 739 -10.52 -1.42 -1.35
CA ARG A 739 -9.79 -2.52 -0.69
C ARG A 739 -8.25 -2.44 -0.79
N TRP A 740 -7.67 -1.39 -1.41
CA TRP A 740 -6.24 -1.20 -1.61
C TRP A 740 -5.81 0.25 -1.33
N PHE A 741 -4.58 0.62 -1.59
CA PHE A 741 -3.99 1.89 -1.16
C PHE A 741 -4.10 3.02 -2.20
N GLY A 742 -4.49 2.74 -3.45
CA GLY A 742 -4.69 3.75 -4.50
C GLY A 742 -3.42 4.08 -5.31
N PHE A 743 -2.41 3.20 -5.29
CA PHE A 743 -1.29 3.26 -6.22
C PHE A 743 -1.47 2.25 -7.36
N ASP A 744 -0.68 2.42 -8.43
CA ASP A 744 -0.62 1.52 -9.57
C ASP A 744 0.02 0.18 -9.17
N ASP A 745 -0.73 -0.90 -9.40
CA ASP A 745 -0.34 -2.24 -8.99
C ASP A 745 -0.82 -3.28 -10.00
N GLY A 746 0.10 -3.72 -10.87
CA GLY A 746 -0.21 -4.74 -11.87
C GLY A 746 -0.53 -6.09 -11.25
N ILE A 747 0.16 -6.45 -10.15
CA ILE A 747 0.03 -7.74 -9.49
C ILE A 747 -1.31 -7.83 -8.73
N TYR A 748 -1.65 -6.79 -7.96
CA TYR A 748 -2.96 -6.71 -7.29
C TYR A 748 -4.10 -6.67 -8.31
N SER A 749 -3.92 -5.92 -9.41
CA SER A 749 -4.93 -5.85 -10.49
C SER A 749 -5.14 -7.21 -11.17
N ALA A 750 -4.08 -7.99 -11.36
CA ALA A 750 -4.17 -9.37 -11.84
C ALA A 750 -4.94 -10.27 -10.85
N ALA A 751 -4.64 -10.18 -9.55
CA ALA A 751 -5.36 -10.92 -8.52
C ALA A 751 -6.87 -10.56 -8.48
N ARG A 752 -7.22 -9.27 -8.58
CA ARG A 752 -8.61 -8.79 -8.64
C ARG A 752 -9.32 -9.22 -9.92
N LEU A 753 -8.62 -9.27 -11.06
CA LEU A 753 -9.17 -9.82 -12.30
C LEU A 753 -9.57 -11.29 -12.14
N LEU A 754 -8.67 -12.09 -11.55
CA LEU A 754 -8.92 -13.51 -11.29
C LEU A 754 -10.06 -13.73 -10.30
N GLU A 755 -10.15 -12.89 -9.25
CA GLU A 755 -11.28 -12.90 -8.31
C GLU A 755 -12.61 -12.73 -9.06
N ILE A 756 -12.71 -11.72 -9.94
CA ILE A 756 -13.92 -11.44 -10.71
C ILE A 756 -14.24 -12.58 -11.70
N LEU A 757 -13.24 -12.98 -12.51
CA LEU A 757 -13.46 -14.02 -13.52
C LEU A 757 -13.77 -15.40 -12.90
N SER A 758 -13.25 -15.68 -11.70
CA SER A 758 -13.55 -16.93 -11.02
C SER A 758 -15.02 -17.07 -10.60
N GLN A 759 -15.73 -15.95 -10.44
CA GLN A 759 -17.16 -15.90 -10.08
C GLN A 759 -18.07 -15.97 -11.32
N GLU A 760 -17.54 -15.62 -12.50
CA GLU A 760 -18.29 -15.66 -13.76
C GLU A 760 -18.42 -17.08 -14.29
N LYS A 761 -19.58 -17.38 -14.94
CA LYS A 761 -19.85 -18.72 -15.52
C LYS A 761 -19.19 -18.91 -16.87
N GLY A 762 -18.91 -17.83 -17.57
CA GLY A 762 -18.30 -17.84 -18.90
C GLY A 762 -16.78 -17.89 -18.84
N THR A 763 -16.18 -18.13 -19.99
CA THR A 763 -14.74 -17.97 -20.23
C THR A 763 -14.35 -16.49 -20.20
N ALA A 764 -13.04 -16.19 -20.06
CA ALA A 764 -12.56 -14.81 -20.12
C ALA A 764 -13.00 -14.11 -21.44
N GLU A 765 -12.94 -14.83 -22.57
CA GLU A 765 -13.41 -14.31 -23.87
C GLU A 765 -14.89 -13.93 -23.85
N GLU A 766 -15.75 -14.82 -23.34
CA GLU A 766 -17.20 -14.56 -23.26
C GLU A 766 -17.52 -13.38 -22.34
N VAL A 767 -16.83 -13.26 -21.21
CA VAL A 767 -17.02 -12.13 -20.29
C VAL A 767 -16.65 -10.81 -20.97
N PHE A 768 -15.49 -10.72 -21.61
CA PHE A 768 -15.06 -9.50 -22.29
C PHE A 768 -15.87 -9.19 -23.56
N ALA A 769 -16.42 -10.22 -24.24
CA ALA A 769 -17.32 -10.04 -25.38
C ALA A 769 -18.64 -9.34 -25.01
N THR A 770 -19.04 -9.31 -23.75
CA THR A 770 -20.24 -8.57 -23.28
C THR A 770 -20.06 -7.05 -23.34
N PHE A 771 -18.83 -6.55 -23.35
CA PHE A 771 -18.55 -5.12 -23.38
C PHE A 771 -18.54 -4.57 -24.82
N PRO A 772 -19.02 -3.32 -25.01
CA PRO A 772 -19.00 -2.71 -26.33
C PRO A 772 -17.56 -2.56 -26.84
N ASN A 773 -17.37 -2.81 -28.12
CA ASN A 773 -16.06 -2.70 -28.78
C ASN A 773 -16.20 -1.88 -30.06
N ASP A 774 -15.47 -0.77 -30.13
CA ASP A 774 -15.35 0.06 -31.31
C ASP A 774 -14.06 -0.29 -32.08
N ILE A 775 -14.01 0.10 -33.33
CA ILE A 775 -12.80 -0.03 -34.15
C ILE A 775 -11.82 1.07 -33.73
N SER A 776 -10.61 0.72 -33.33
CA SER A 776 -9.61 1.70 -32.87
C SER A 776 -8.25 1.48 -33.53
N THR A 777 -7.49 2.56 -33.65
CA THR A 777 -6.08 2.47 -34.05
C THR A 777 -5.21 2.09 -32.84
N PRO A 778 -4.03 1.47 -33.08
CA PRO A 778 -2.92 1.54 -32.13
C PRO A 778 -2.55 3.03 -31.82
N GLU A 779 -1.71 3.26 -30.82
CA GLU A 779 -1.10 4.57 -30.64
C GLU A 779 -0.21 4.92 -31.83
N ILE A 780 -0.43 6.08 -32.43
CA ILE A 780 0.34 6.58 -33.58
C ILE A 780 1.29 7.65 -33.03
N ASN A 781 2.59 7.43 -33.17
CA ASN A 781 3.62 8.37 -32.74
C ASN A 781 4.16 9.15 -33.92
N ILE A 782 4.28 10.47 -33.77
CA ILE A 782 4.83 11.38 -34.78
C ILE A 782 6.02 12.10 -34.15
N ASP A 783 7.20 11.91 -34.71
CA ASP A 783 8.43 12.54 -34.23
C ASP A 783 8.37 14.07 -34.40
N VAL A 784 8.69 14.76 -33.31
CA VAL A 784 8.79 16.21 -33.21
C VAL A 784 9.93 16.58 -32.28
N THR A 785 10.12 17.84 -31.96
CA THR A 785 11.05 18.26 -30.90
C THR A 785 10.30 18.55 -29.61
N ASP A 786 11.03 18.55 -28.49
CA ASP A 786 10.45 18.87 -27.17
C ASP A 786 9.80 20.25 -27.11
N VAL A 787 10.27 21.19 -27.91
CA VAL A 787 9.70 22.54 -28.03
C VAL A 787 8.47 22.56 -28.94
N THR A 788 8.58 21.94 -30.11
CA THR A 788 7.52 22.02 -31.14
C THR A 788 6.29 21.19 -30.77
N LYS A 789 6.41 20.14 -29.99
CA LYS A 789 5.25 19.32 -29.58
C LYS A 789 4.18 20.15 -28.84
N PHE A 790 4.59 21.03 -27.94
CA PHE A 790 3.64 21.87 -27.18
C PHE A 790 3.07 22.99 -28.02
N SER A 791 3.89 23.66 -28.84
CA SER A 791 3.41 24.74 -29.73
C SER A 791 2.40 24.24 -30.78
N ILE A 792 2.54 23.00 -31.28
CA ILE A 792 1.56 22.39 -32.18
C ILE A 792 0.23 22.15 -31.45
N ILE A 793 0.25 21.63 -30.23
CA ILE A 793 -0.96 21.41 -29.41
C ILE A 793 -1.66 22.74 -29.12
N GLU A 794 -0.92 23.78 -28.72
CA GLU A 794 -1.47 25.12 -28.48
C GLU A 794 -2.11 25.73 -29.76
N ALA A 795 -1.46 25.56 -30.92
CA ALA A 795 -2.03 26.02 -32.19
C ALA A 795 -3.30 25.26 -32.57
N LEU A 796 -3.34 23.93 -32.36
CA LEU A 796 -4.56 23.14 -32.58
C LEU A 796 -5.70 23.53 -31.64
N GLN A 797 -5.40 23.84 -30.38
CA GLN A 797 -6.42 24.30 -29.41
C GLN A 797 -6.98 25.67 -29.79
N ARG A 798 -6.17 26.54 -30.35
CA ARG A 798 -6.56 27.93 -30.71
C ARG A 798 -7.21 28.02 -32.09
N ASP A 799 -6.64 27.37 -33.13
CA ASP A 799 -6.90 27.66 -34.53
C ASP A 799 -7.70 26.55 -35.25
N ALA A 800 -7.71 25.31 -34.74
CA ALA A 800 -8.32 24.20 -35.47
C ALA A 800 -9.85 24.21 -35.42
N GLN A 801 -10.47 23.78 -36.51
CA GLN A 801 -11.92 23.71 -36.65
C GLN A 801 -12.41 22.26 -36.61
N TRP A 802 -13.17 21.93 -35.60
CA TRP A 802 -13.60 20.56 -35.31
C TRP A 802 -15.07 20.28 -35.60
N GLY A 803 -15.80 21.29 -36.14
CA GLY A 803 -17.24 21.18 -36.45
C GLY A 803 -18.10 21.21 -35.17
N ASP A 804 -19.09 20.34 -35.11
CA ASP A 804 -20.04 20.17 -33.99
C ASP A 804 -19.59 19.18 -32.91
N ALA A 805 -18.32 18.82 -32.91
CA ALA A 805 -17.77 17.87 -31.96
C ALA A 805 -17.57 18.46 -30.56
N GLN A 806 -17.64 17.63 -29.55
CA GLN A 806 -17.27 17.99 -28.17
C GLN A 806 -15.74 17.97 -28.01
N LEU A 807 -15.18 19.11 -27.60
CA LEU A 807 -13.74 19.28 -27.40
C LEU A 807 -13.36 19.12 -25.94
N THR A 808 -12.31 18.31 -25.68
CA THR A 808 -11.66 18.17 -24.39
C THR A 808 -10.18 18.52 -24.53
N SER A 809 -9.72 19.56 -23.82
CA SER A 809 -8.35 20.08 -23.88
C SER A 809 -7.55 19.83 -22.58
N ILE A 810 -7.96 18.85 -21.78
CA ILE A 810 -7.34 18.56 -20.49
C ILE A 810 -5.90 18.03 -20.62
N ASP A 811 -5.61 17.27 -21.71
CA ASP A 811 -4.28 16.74 -22.04
C ASP A 811 -4.18 16.59 -23.57
N GLY A 812 -3.76 17.63 -24.26
CA GLY A 812 -3.77 17.71 -25.71
C GLY A 812 -5.12 18.20 -26.25
N VAL A 813 -5.56 17.61 -27.37
CA VAL A 813 -6.82 17.88 -28.03
C VAL A 813 -7.55 16.56 -28.30
N ARG A 814 -8.56 16.25 -27.52
CA ARG A 814 -9.49 15.15 -27.76
C ARG A 814 -10.80 15.70 -28.31
N VAL A 815 -11.25 15.10 -29.40
CA VAL A 815 -12.43 15.54 -30.16
C VAL A 815 -13.42 14.39 -30.25
N ASP A 816 -14.53 14.46 -29.52
CA ASP A 816 -15.56 13.43 -29.46
C ASP A 816 -16.71 13.79 -30.42
N TYR A 817 -16.93 12.94 -31.41
CA TYR A 817 -18.04 12.98 -32.36
C TYR A 817 -19.13 11.97 -31.95
N PRO A 818 -20.36 12.06 -32.48
CA PRO A 818 -21.44 11.11 -32.15
C PRO A 818 -21.08 9.64 -32.38
N LYS A 819 -20.22 9.32 -33.37
CA LYS A 819 -19.86 7.95 -33.78
C LYS A 819 -18.40 7.58 -33.61
N GLY A 820 -17.59 8.43 -32.99
CA GLY A 820 -16.18 8.16 -32.77
C GLY A 820 -15.47 9.35 -32.14
N TRP A 821 -14.16 9.21 -31.92
CA TRP A 821 -13.32 10.28 -31.39
C TRP A 821 -11.88 10.18 -31.92
N GLY A 822 -11.17 11.29 -31.84
CA GLY A 822 -9.73 11.34 -32.08
C GLY A 822 -9.02 12.13 -31.01
N LEU A 823 -7.75 11.82 -30.81
CA LEU A 823 -6.86 12.50 -29.86
C LEU A 823 -5.53 12.84 -30.52
N VAL A 824 -5.01 14.01 -30.23
CA VAL A 824 -3.60 14.35 -30.40
C VAL A 824 -3.09 15.01 -29.13
N ARG A 825 -1.97 14.54 -28.59
CA ARG A 825 -1.36 15.08 -27.38
C ARG A 825 0.17 15.07 -27.46
N ALA A 826 0.81 15.95 -26.73
CA ALA A 826 2.26 15.93 -26.56
C ALA A 826 2.64 14.82 -25.56
N SER A 827 3.62 13.97 -25.93
CA SER A 827 4.16 12.99 -24.98
C SER A 827 4.91 13.71 -23.85
N ASN A 828 4.72 13.24 -22.62
CA ASN A 828 5.42 13.77 -21.44
C ASN A 828 6.84 13.21 -21.28
N THR A 829 7.16 12.11 -21.98
CA THR A 829 8.42 11.36 -21.80
C THR A 829 9.32 11.35 -23.02
N THR A 830 8.76 11.57 -24.20
CA THR A 830 9.46 11.48 -25.50
C THR A 830 9.13 12.67 -26.38
N PRO A 831 10.00 13.04 -27.32
CA PRO A 831 9.75 14.15 -28.26
C PRO A 831 8.80 13.72 -29.42
N VAL A 832 7.60 13.25 -29.08
CA VAL A 832 6.59 12.83 -30.06
C VAL A 832 5.22 13.44 -29.75
N LEU A 833 4.40 13.57 -30.80
CA LEU A 833 2.93 13.66 -30.67
C LEU A 833 2.36 12.25 -30.66
N VAL A 834 1.45 11.97 -29.74
CA VAL A 834 0.72 10.71 -29.62
C VAL A 834 -0.70 10.92 -30.11
N LEU A 835 -1.11 10.11 -31.07
CA LEU A 835 -2.47 10.13 -31.61
C LEU A 835 -3.15 8.77 -31.41
N ARG A 836 -4.47 8.81 -31.23
CA ARG A 836 -5.33 7.63 -31.22
C ARG A 836 -6.71 7.99 -31.79
N PHE A 837 -7.31 7.06 -32.50
CA PHE A 837 -8.64 7.22 -33.10
C PHE A 837 -9.49 5.99 -32.82
N GLU A 838 -10.81 6.21 -32.66
CA GLU A 838 -11.77 5.14 -32.42
C GLU A 838 -13.14 5.55 -33.02
N ALA A 839 -13.83 4.60 -33.64
CA ALA A 839 -15.17 4.85 -34.21
C ALA A 839 -16.02 3.57 -34.32
N ASP A 840 -17.34 3.72 -34.48
CA ASP A 840 -18.31 2.63 -34.69
C ASP A 840 -18.05 1.86 -35.98
N THR A 841 -17.52 2.52 -37.04
CA THR A 841 -17.28 1.95 -38.35
C THR A 841 -15.96 2.44 -38.95
N GLU A 842 -15.38 1.66 -39.86
CA GLU A 842 -14.16 2.04 -40.59
C GLU A 842 -14.33 3.37 -41.35
N ALA A 843 -15.49 3.60 -41.95
CA ALA A 843 -15.75 4.82 -42.68
C ALA A 843 -15.70 6.06 -41.77
N GLU A 844 -16.26 5.96 -40.55
CA GLU A 844 -16.22 7.04 -39.58
C GLU A 844 -14.83 7.22 -39.01
N LEU A 845 -14.12 6.13 -38.74
CA LEU A 845 -12.72 6.14 -38.29
C LEU A 845 -11.85 6.90 -39.31
N GLN A 846 -11.98 6.58 -40.60
CA GLN A 846 -11.25 7.28 -41.66
C GLN A 846 -11.65 8.76 -41.76
N ARG A 847 -12.94 9.08 -41.69
CA ARG A 847 -13.40 10.48 -41.68
C ARG A 847 -12.74 11.28 -40.57
N ILE A 848 -12.66 10.72 -39.36
CA ILE A 848 -12.04 11.39 -38.19
C ILE A 848 -10.54 11.57 -38.43
N LYS A 849 -9.85 10.55 -38.93
CA LYS A 849 -8.43 10.64 -39.31
C LYS A 849 -8.19 11.75 -40.33
N ASP A 850 -9.03 11.84 -41.37
CA ASP A 850 -8.92 12.88 -42.43
C ASP A 850 -9.09 14.30 -41.85
N VAL A 851 -10.02 14.49 -40.90
CA VAL A 851 -10.18 15.78 -40.19
C VAL A 851 -8.92 16.14 -39.41
N PHE A 852 -8.38 15.20 -38.60
CA PHE A 852 -7.16 15.43 -37.84
C PHE A 852 -5.95 15.67 -38.75
N HIS A 853 -5.85 14.92 -39.86
CA HIS A 853 -4.81 15.13 -40.87
C HIS A 853 -4.86 16.56 -41.42
N ALA A 854 -6.03 17.02 -41.83
CA ALA A 854 -6.20 18.39 -42.35
C ALA A 854 -5.82 19.46 -41.29
N GLN A 855 -6.30 19.32 -40.03
CA GLN A 855 -6.03 20.31 -39.01
C GLN A 855 -4.53 20.32 -38.59
N LEU A 856 -3.88 19.15 -38.50
CA LEU A 856 -2.43 19.07 -38.24
C LEU A 856 -1.62 19.69 -39.37
N LYS A 857 -1.99 19.48 -40.64
CA LYS A 857 -1.33 20.10 -41.80
C LYS A 857 -1.53 21.61 -41.84
N ASN A 858 -2.66 22.12 -41.38
CA ASN A 858 -2.92 23.57 -41.29
C ASN A 858 -1.97 24.26 -40.28
N VAL A 859 -1.74 23.66 -39.12
CA VAL A 859 -0.90 24.25 -38.06
C VAL A 859 0.59 23.87 -38.17
N ALA A 860 0.92 22.74 -38.81
CA ALA A 860 2.27 22.24 -39.01
C ALA A 860 2.42 21.58 -40.39
N PRO A 861 2.56 22.38 -41.47
CA PRO A 861 2.59 21.87 -42.86
C PRO A 861 3.67 20.85 -43.14
N ASP A 862 4.82 20.98 -42.48
CA ASP A 862 6.00 20.13 -42.68
C ASP A 862 5.91 18.81 -41.93
N LEU A 863 4.92 18.61 -41.03
CA LEU A 863 4.78 17.42 -40.23
C LEU A 863 4.47 16.20 -41.09
N LYS A 864 5.26 15.12 -40.95
CA LYS A 864 5.02 13.85 -41.63
C LYS A 864 3.94 13.06 -40.88
N LEU A 865 2.78 12.87 -41.53
CA LEU A 865 1.67 12.15 -40.93
C LEU A 865 1.58 10.74 -41.51
N PRO A 866 1.68 9.68 -40.69
CA PRO A 866 1.69 8.29 -41.18
C PRO A 866 0.30 7.67 -41.33
N PHE A 867 -0.77 8.49 -41.34
CA PHE A 867 -2.19 8.04 -41.40
C PHE A 867 -3.03 8.84 -42.37
#